data_eda6827bba406316b5f61d710174401c
#
_entry.id   eda6827bba406316b5f61d710174401c
#
_cell.length_a   1.000
_cell.length_b   1.000
_cell.length_c   1.000
_cell.angle_alpha   90.00
_cell.angle_beta   90.00
_cell.angle_gamma   90.00
#
_symmetry.space_group_name_H-M   'P 1'
#
loop_
_entity.id
_entity.type
_entity.pdbx_description
1 polymer ?
#
loop_
_entity_poly.entity_id
_entity_poly.type
_entity_poly.pdbx_seq_one_letter_code
_entity_poly.pdbx_strand_id
1 'polypeptide(L)'
;MVTARTGALFGVGLIAFSTLLLEVDLTRVFAVTLWYYFGFVAISLALLGTGAAGVLCYVNPERWTGDRYLLHMGRFSIALAILCPLVMWVHLSSDFSGYTLHHGIFFAILGLQLLGFFLLFFCAGMVIAIALFKFRDQVGRLYFYDLAGASLGSLAVIVLLYRVSAPALALAVSAAALLAALVFLAPVSRSALRVTLVLLFVAALTATAVNDELGLLAVGTVKSYDSNGIQDAEQNKIFEQWSPVSRVAVFAPIGVGGSRERMRVTNDAGAPTTLHRFDSDWSSTDWVLNAPSNIGLQLRPDGDSLIIGSGGGMDVLSALRFGNRSITAVEINPVIAELVTGRYADYIGHIFDDPRVTLHVQEGRNFAAGSPDSYDLITITMIDSWAGAAAGAYMFSENTLYTYEAIGDYYTHLKDDGILSISRYYTWDEALRIANTYLAYLVDKGIQDPEERILVAVEQPRLYRRATLLLRKGPFTAGEVQMVAALASKNNFKILHAPFEVPPGTLEGRSSGRFFREVISATPGDRATLLASYERDVMPSTDDRPFFFFMDRFRDVFNPDLNDHPARRLAMPILYFVFLLFAGLAVLTVFVPLWLRRDLVIRNIPGRTRILLYFAGIGIGFMLVEISLIHRLTVFLGHPTYSFVVVLFSILLASGIGSLLSERLSVERLPTLLGAAALLIALLAATVYDKLVSLMWLAFPARVALSVLLLAPVGLLLGMCFPLGIRLARCAHDHLIPWAWAVNGVFSVFAAAASLVIATNFGLKAMMLAGAACYLANIGLIHRDAKIFTRSAKTA
;
A
#
# COMPACT_ATOMS: atom_id res chain seq x y z
N MET A 1 -42.65 -14.52 2.44
CA MET A 1 -41.35 -15.18 2.70
C MET A 1 -40.27 -14.84 1.66
N VAL A 2 -40.56 -14.87 0.34
CA VAL A 2 -39.57 -14.55 -0.70
C VAL A 2 -39.00 -13.15 -0.57
N THR A 3 -39.83 -12.14 -0.34
CA THR A 3 -39.43 -10.73 -0.16
C THR A 3 -38.51 -10.50 1.06
N ALA A 4 -38.77 -11.18 2.17
CA ALA A 4 -37.94 -11.06 3.38
C ALA A 4 -36.56 -11.71 3.22
N ARG A 5 -36.46 -12.79 2.45
CA ARG A 5 -35.18 -13.45 2.14
C ARG A 5 -34.31 -12.59 1.20
N THR A 6 -34.90 -12.04 0.15
CA THR A 6 -34.20 -11.13 -0.78
C THR A 6 -33.73 -9.87 -0.06
N GLY A 7 -34.57 -9.31 0.82
CA GLY A 7 -34.17 -8.18 1.68
C GLY A 7 -32.99 -8.53 2.57
N ALA A 8 -32.98 -9.71 3.20
CA ALA A 8 -31.86 -10.14 4.03
C ALA A 8 -30.56 -10.28 3.26
N LEU A 9 -30.57 -10.83 2.03
CA LEU A 9 -29.38 -10.90 1.16
C LEU A 9 -28.88 -9.50 0.78
N PHE A 10 -29.79 -8.58 0.45
CA PHE A 10 -29.43 -7.19 0.17
C PHE A 10 -28.80 -6.51 1.38
N GLY A 11 -29.37 -6.72 2.58
CA GLY A 11 -28.80 -6.22 3.84
C GLY A 11 -27.38 -6.76 4.11
N VAL A 12 -27.10 -8.03 3.77
CA VAL A 12 -25.75 -8.58 3.83
C VAL A 12 -24.81 -7.83 2.88
N GLY A 13 -25.25 -7.57 1.65
CA GLY A 13 -24.48 -6.75 0.70
C GLY A 13 -24.14 -5.36 1.23
N LEU A 14 -25.08 -4.70 1.96
CA LEU A 14 -24.83 -3.40 2.61
C LEU A 14 -23.79 -3.50 3.73
N ILE A 15 -23.81 -4.59 4.51
CA ILE A 15 -22.80 -4.81 5.55
C ILE A 15 -21.42 -5.10 4.93
N ALA A 16 -21.36 -5.91 3.88
CA ALA A 16 -20.13 -6.17 3.16
C ALA A 16 -19.57 -4.88 2.51
N PHE A 17 -20.45 -4.05 1.94
CA PHE A 17 -20.09 -2.69 1.49
C PHE A 17 -19.47 -1.86 2.63
N SER A 18 -20.12 -1.82 3.80
CA SER A 18 -19.63 -1.11 4.98
C SER A 18 -18.27 -1.64 5.44
N THR A 19 -18.08 -2.96 5.39
CA THR A 19 -16.83 -3.62 5.80
C THR A 19 -15.66 -3.21 4.93
N LEU A 20 -15.79 -3.30 3.60
CA LEU A 20 -14.73 -2.93 2.68
C LEU A 20 -14.52 -1.42 2.58
N LEU A 21 -15.59 -0.62 2.69
CA LEU A 21 -15.47 0.83 2.83
C LEU A 21 -14.59 1.19 4.04
N LEU A 22 -14.86 0.57 5.21
CA LEU A 22 -14.08 0.79 6.42
C LEU A 22 -12.64 0.26 6.29
N GLU A 23 -12.45 -0.92 5.73
CA GLU A 23 -11.13 -1.55 5.58
C GLU A 23 -10.19 -0.68 4.74
N VAL A 24 -10.67 -0.22 3.58
CA VAL A 24 -9.89 0.65 2.68
C VAL A 24 -9.69 2.03 3.32
N ASP A 25 -10.71 2.58 3.98
CA ASP A 25 -10.60 3.86 4.70
C ASP A 25 -9.55 3.81 5.80
N LEU A 26 -9.52 2.74 6.59
CA LEU A 26 -8.51 2.57 7.64
C LEU A 26 -7.08 2.58 7.10
N THR A 27 -6.85 2.10 5.87
CA THR A 27 -5.50 2.21 5.27
C THR A 27 -5.09 3.67 5.10
N ARG A 28 -6.03 4.56 4.77
CA ARG A 28 -5.79 6.00 4.63
C ARG A 28 -5.64 6.71 5.98
N VAL A 29 -6.51 6.40 6.94
CA VAL A 29 -6.44 6.95 8.30
C VAL A 29 -5.13 6.55 8.96
N PHE A 30 -4.76 5.26 8.92
CA PHE A 30 -3.51 4.78 9.51
C PHE A 30 -2.27 5.35 8.79
N ALA A 31 -2.34 5.61 7.49
CA ALA A 31 -1.25 6.28 6.78
C ALA A 31 -0.93 7.65 7.37
N VAL A 32 -1.91 8.36 7.90
CA VAL A 32 -1.76 9.70 8.52
C VAL A 32 -1.44 9.64 10.01
N THR A 33 -2.16 8.81 10.77
CA THR A 33 -2.11 8.81 12.24
C THR A 33 -1.06 7.87 12.82
N LEU A 34 -0.78 6.77 12.12
CA LEU A 34 0.22 5.77 12.53
C LEU A 34 1.33 5.72 11.49
N TRP A 35 1.33 4.70 10.64
CA TRP A 35 2.33 4.53 9.57
C TRP A 35 1.72 3.75 8.41
N TYR A 36 2.23 3.97 7.23
CA TYR A 36 1.72 3.37 5.98
C TYR A 36 1.58 1.84 6.03
N TYR A 37 2.50 1.13 6.68
CA TYR A 37 2.44 -0.34 6.78
C TYR A 37 1.28 -0.86 7.64
N PHE A 38 0.58 -0.01 8.39
CA PHE A 38 -0.65 -0.43 9.09
C PHE A 38 -1.81 -0.71 8.11
N GLY A 39 -1.64 -0.49 6.82
CA GLY A 39 -2.61 -0.92 5.81
C GLY A 39 -2.90 -2.42 5.87
N PHE A 40 -1.85 -3.28 5.99
CA PHE A 40 -2.06 -4.73 6.13
C PHE A 40 -2.69 -5.12 7.48
N VAL A 41 -2.55 -4.28 8.50
CA VAL A 41 -3.20 -4.47 9.80
C VAL A 41 -4.71 -4.34 9.66
N ALA A 42 -5.21 -3.38 8.86
CA ALA A 42 -6.64 -3.23 8.59
C ALA A 42 -7.23 -4.51 7.95
N ILE A 43 -6.56 -5.04 6.93
CA ILE A 43 -6.94 -6.31 6.28
C ILE A 43 -6.98 -7.47 7.29
N SER A 44 -5.93 -7.59 8.11
CA SER A 44 -5.82 -8.65 9.11
C SER A 44 -6.90 -8.56 10.18
N LEU A 45 -7.25 -7.34 10.63
CA LEU A 45 -8.34 -7.10 11.58
C LEU A 45 -9.70 -7.48 10.99
N ALA A 46 -9.94 -7.16 9.71
CA ALA A 46 -11.16 -7.50 9.01
C ALA A 46 -11.34 -9.03 8.93
N LEU A 47 -10.31 -9.74 8.48
CA LEU A 47 -10.33 -11.20 8.36
C LEU A 47 -10.46 -11.90 9.73
N LEU A 48 -9.74 -11.41 10.74
CA LEU A 48 -9.78 -12.00 12.08
C LEU A 48 -11.11 -11.74 12.77
N GLY A 49 -11.66 -10.51 12.67
CA GLY A 49 -12.95 -10.15 13.25
C GLY A 49 -14.11 -10.97 12.64
N THR A 50 -14.13 -11.08 11.31
CA THR A 50 -15.14 -11.90 10.62
C THR A 50 -14.98 -13.39 10.91
N GLY A 51 -13.74 -13.90 10.99
CA GLY A 51 -13.45 -15.27 11.39
C GLY A 51 -13.91 -15.61 12.81
N ALA A 52 -13.63 -14.73 13.78
CA ALA A 52 -14.07 -14.86 15.17
C ALA A 52 -15.61 -14.89 15.28
N ALA A 53 -16.31 -14.07 14.51
CA ALA A 53 -17.77 -14.06 14.45
C ALA A 53 -18.33 -15.40 13.94
N GLY A 54 -17.70 -15.98 12.91
CA GLY A 54 -18.04 -17.30 12.39
C GLY A 54 -17.93 -18.39 13.46
N VAL A 55 -16.87 -18.37 14.27
CA VAL A 55 -16.66 -19.31 15.39
C VAL A 55 -17.72 -19.13 16.47
N LEU A 56 -18.05 -17.88 16.84
CA LEU A 56 -19.10 -17.62 17.84
C LEU A 56 -20.47 -18.13 17.38
N CYS A 57 -20.82 -17.94 16.11
CA CYS A 57 -22.04 -18.51 15.53
C CYS A 57 -22.05 -20.02 15.59
N TYR A 58 -20.91 -20.66 15.38
CA TYR A 58 -20.78 -22.12 15.45
C TYR A 58 -20.96 -22.69 16.85
N VAL A 59 -20.38 -22.05 17.85
CA VAL A 59 -20.46 -22.51 19.24
C VAL A 59 -21.91 -22.57 19.75
N ASN A 60 -22.77 -21.66 19.29
CA ASN A 60 -24.17 -21.58 19.67
C ASN A 60 -25.10 -21.30 18.47
N PRO A 61 -25.23 -22.20 17.49
CA PRO A 61 -25.96 -21.90 16.26
C PRO A 61 -27.44 -21.61 16.48
N GLU A 62 -28.10 -22.35 17.38
CA GLU A 62 -29.54 -22.18 17.69
C GLU A 62 -29.87 -20.78 18.22
N ARG A 63 -28.96 -20.21 19.04
CA ARG A 63 -29.12 -18.85 19.58
C ARG A 63 -29.19 -17.80 18.47
N TRP A 64 -28.39 -17.96 17.41
CA TRP A 64 -28.20 -16.92 16.39
C TRP A 64 -29.10 -17.11 15.17
N THR A 65 -29.40 -18.37 14.78
CA THR A 65 -30.11 -18.70 13.54
C THR A 65 -31.56 -19.12 13.71
N GLY A 66 -32.09 -19.08 14.94
CA GLY A 66 -33.50 -19.31 15.27
C GLY A 66 -34.43 -18.28 14.60
N ASP A 67 -35.68 -18.21 15.05
CA ASP A 67 -36.72 -17.32 14.49
C ASP A 67 -36.35 -15.82 14.59
N ARG A 68 -35.46 -15.47 15.52
CA ARG A 68 -35.05 -14.09 15.79
C ARG A 68 -33.78 -13.67 15.00
N TYR A 69 -33.37 -14.42 13.99
CA TYR A 69 -32.12 -14.15 13.26
C TYR A 69 -32.05 -12.72 12.68
N LEU A 70 -33.15 -12.20 12.12
CA LEU A 70 -33.22 -10.82 11.61
C LEU A 70 -33.00 -9.79 12.71
N LEU A 71 -33.53 -10.08 13.93
CA LEU A 71 -33.30 -9.20 15.06
C LEU A 71 -31.82 -9.16 15.47
N HIS A 72 -31.14 -10.30 15.45
CA HIS A 72 -29.71 -10.36 15.76
C HIS A 72 -28.89 -9.65 14.69
N MET A 73 -29.15 -9.89 13.39
CA MET A 73 -28.52 -9.18 12.30
C MET A 73 -28.69 -7.66 12.43
N GLY A 74 -29.93 -7.18 12.68
CA GLY A 74 -30.19 -5.77 12.89
C GLY A 74 -29.47 -5.17 14.11
N ARG A 75 -29.36 -5.90 15.21
CA ARG A 75 -28.63 -5.45 16.41
C ARG A 75 -27.15 -5.29 16.16
N PHE A 76 -26.50 -6.24 15.47
CA PHE A 76 -25.09 -6.13 15.11
C PHE A 76 -24.84 -5.00 14.10
N SER A 77 -25.78 -4.76 13.17
CA SER A 77 -25.70 -3.62 12.26
C SER A 77 -25.79 -2.27 12.99
N ILE A 78 -26.68 -2.16 13.99
CA ILE A 78 -26.77 -0.96 14.84
C ILE A 78 -25.50 -0.82 15.69
N ALA A 79 -24.97 -1.92 16.24
CA ALA A 79 -23.71 -1.89 17.00
C ALA A 79 -22.55 -1.39 16.12
N LEU A 80 -22.43 -1.87 14.90
CA LEU A 80 -21.44 -1.39 13.94
C LEU A 80 -21.60 0.12 13.70
N ALA A 81 -22.83 0.56 13.45
CA ALA A 81 -23.12 1.97 13.16
C ALA A 81 -22.78 2.93 14.31
N ILE A 82 -22.96 2.50 15.56
CA ILE A 82 -22.66 3.32 16.74
C ILE A 82 -21.16 3.25 17.07
N LEU A 83 -20.59 2.06 17.04
CA LEU A 83 -19.19 1.86 17.44
C LEU A 83 -18.21 2.45 16.42
N CYS A 84 -18.54 2.46 15.12
CA CYS A 84 -17.62 2.92 14.08
C CYS A 84 -17.18 4.38 14.29
N PRO A 85 -18.04 5.40 14.39
CA PRO A 85 -17.60 6.76 14.65
C PRO A 85 -17.00 6.93 16.05
N LEU A 86 -17.43 6.15 17.05
CA LEU A 86 -16.86 6.20 18.40
C LEU A 86 -15.40 5.71 18.42
N VAL A 87 -15.13 4.55 17.83
CA VAL A 87 -13.77 3.98 17.74
C VAL A 87 -12.87 4.90 16.91
N MET A 88 -13.40 5.42 15.80
CA MET A 88 -12.67 6.39 14.97
C MET A 88 -12.36 7.66 15.77
N TRP A 89 -13.32 8.22 16.49
CA TRP A 89 -13.11 9.41 17.32
C TRP A 89 -12.02 9.17 18.39
N VAL A 90 -12.08 8.04 19.09
CA VAL A 90 -11.06 7.67 20.10
C VAL A 90 -9.68 7.57 19.44
N HIS A 91 -9.62 6.96 18.26
CA HIS A 91 -8.35 6.83 17.53
C HIS A 91 -7.78 8.19 17.11
N LEU A 92 -8.59 9.05 16.49
CA LEU A 92 -8.18 10.36 15.99
C LEU A 92 -7.82 11.36 17.11
N SER A 93 -8.42 11.16 18.30
CA SER A 93 -8.14 11.99 19.50
C SER A 93 -6.92 11.52 20.29
N SER A 94 -6.36 10.36 19.96
CA SER A 94 -5.22 9.79 20.69
C SER A 94 -3.92 10.40 20.19
N ASP A 95 -3.10 10.90 21.13
CA ASP A 95 -1.78 11.43 20.81
C ASP A 95 -0.71 10.34 20.86
N PHE A 96 -0.17 9.99 19.70
CA PHE A 96 0.95 9.06 19.57
C PHE A 96 2.33 9.75 19.50
N SER A 97 2.38 11.08 19.37
CA SER A 97 3.62 11.82 19.16
C SER A 97 4.47 11.92 20.44
N GLY A 98 3.83 11.96 21.61
CA GLY A 98 4.51 12.07 22.91
C GLY A 98 5.01 10.77 23.51
N TYR A 99 4.60 9.62 22.95
CA TYR A 99 5.01 8.33 23.46
C TYR A 99 6.23 7.81 22.70
N THR A 100 7.38 7.84 23.35
CA THR A 100 8.52 7.06 22.85
C THR A 100 8.20 5.58 22.97
N LEU A 101 8.61 4.79 21.98
CA LEU A 101 8.39 3.34 21.92
C LEU A 101 8.96 2.55 23.13
N HIS A 102 9.67 3.21 23.99
CA HIS A 102 10.18 2.61 25.24
C HIS A 102 9.13 2.54 26.36
N HIS A 103 7.93 3.12 26.15
CA HIS A 103 6.87 3.09 27.15
C HIS A 103 5.84 2.03 26.81
N GLY A 104 5.66 1.04 27.70
CA GLY A 104 4.63 0.00 27.56
C GLY A 104 3.20 0.57 27.37
N ILE A 105 2.96 1.80 27.80
CA ILE A 105 1.71 2.55 27.59
C ILE A 105 1.37 2.71 26.11
N PHE A 106 2.35 3.00 25.25
CA PHE A 106 2.13 3.08 23.79
C PHE A 106 1.49 1.81 23.24
N PHE A 107 2.07 0.64 23.55
CA PHE A 107 1.57 -0.65 23.08
C PHE A 107 0.20 -0.99 23.69
N ALA A 108 -0.07 -0.58 24.92
CA ALA A 108 -1.37 -0.78 25.56
C ALA A 108 -2.46 0.05 24.85
N ILE A 109 -2.20 1.34 24.56
CA ILE A 109 -3.15 2.21 23.84
C ILE A 109 -3.37 1.68 22.42
N LEU A 110 -2.30 1.36 21.70
CA LEU A 110 -2.37 0.80 20.37
C LEU A 110 -3.17 -0.51 20.35
N GLY A 111 -2.89 -1.42 21.30
CA GLY A 111 -3.63 -2.69 21.43
C GLY A 111 -5.11 -2.49 21.69
N LEU A 112 -5.48 -1.55 22.57
CA LEU A 112 -6.88 -1.21 22.84
C LEU A 112 -7.61 -0.66 21.62
N GLN A 113 -6.95 0.19 20.84
CA GLN A 113 -7.52 0.73 19.59
C GLN A 113 -7.68 -0.34 18.53
N LEU A 114 -6.68 -1.19 18.31
CA LEU A 114 -6.76 -2.32 17.39
C LEU A 114 -7.89 -3.30 17.80
N LEU A 115 -8.10 -3.50 19.11
CA LEU A 115 -9.24 -4.25 19.61
C LEU A 115 -10.57 -3.56 19.29
N GLY A 116 -10.64 -2.23 19.38
CA GLY A 116 -11.81 -1.45 18.96
C GLY A 116 -12.15 -1.69 17.49
N PHE A 117 -11.18 -1.57 16.58
CA PHE A 117 -11.38 -1.87 15.15
C PHE A 117 -11.72 -3.34 14.89
N PHE A 118 -11.09 -4.28 15.60
CA PHE A 118 -11.48 -5.70 15.56
C PHE A 118 -12.97 -5.90 15.88
N LEU A 119 -13.51 -5.21 16.89
CA LEU A 119 -14.92 -5.31 17.26
C LEU A 119 -15.86 -4.80 16.16
N LEU A 120 -15.45 -3.80 15.37
CA LEU A 120 -16.24 -3.34 14.23
C LEU A 120 -16.39 -4.46 13.19
N PHE A 121 -15.27 -5.06 12.79
CA PHE A 121 -15.28 -6.18 11.85
C PHE A 121 -15.94 -7.44 12.40
N PHE A 122 -15.86 -7.66 13.71
CA PHE A 122 -16.58 -8.72 14.39
C PHE A 122 -18.10 -8.50 14.30
N CYS A 123 -18.60 -7.27 14.50
CA CYS A 123 -20.03 -6.96 14.36
C CYS A 123 -20.53 -7.21 12.93
N ALA A 124 -19.77 -6.76 11.92
CA ALA A 124 -20.06 -7.03 10.52
C ALA A 124 -20.04 -8.54 10.22
N GLY A 125 -19.00 -9.23 10.68
CA GLY A 125 -18.84 -10.68 10.56
C GLY A 125 -19.99 -11.48 11.19
N MET A 126 -20.55 -11.03 12.30
CA MET A 126 -21.72 -11.69 12.91
C MET A 126 -22.94 -11.66 11.99
N VAL A 127 -23.16 -10.56 11.27
CA VAL A 127 -24.26 -10.49 10.29
C VAL A 127 -24.06 -11.49 9.17
N ILE A 128 -22.85 -11.51 8.59
CA ILE A 128 -22.49 -12.44 7.49
C ILE A 128 -22.56 -13.90 7.96
N ALA A 129 -22.02 -14.21 9.15
CA ALA A 129 -22.03 -15.55 9.71
C ALA A 129 -23.47 -16.04 9.98
N ILE A 130 -24.33 -15.23 10.61
CA ILE A 130 -25.74 -15.58 10.82
C ILE A 130 -26.43 -15.86 9.48
N ALA A 131 -26.20 -15.04 8.46
CA ALA A 131 -26.77 -15.24 7.14
C ALA A 131 -26.27 -16.54 6.50
N LEU A 132 -24.97 -16.86 6.59
CA LEU A 132 -24.37 -18.08 6.05
C LEU A 132 -25.00 -19.35 6.66
N PHE A 133 -25.19 -19.34 7.98
CA PHE A 133 -25.85 -20.45 8.67
C PHE A 133 -27.33 -20.57 8.33
N LYS A 134 -28.04 -19.44 8.17
CA LYS A 134 -29.49 -19.43 7.90
C LYS A 134 -29.82 -19.75 6.45
N PHE A 135 -29.01 -19.25 5.50
CA PHE A 135 -29.25 -19.39 4.04
C PHE A 135 -28.30 -20.38 3.38
N ARG A 136 -27.89 -21.43 4.11
CA ARG A 136 -26.95 -22.45 3.65
C ARG A 136 -27.35 -23.15 2.33
N ASP A 137 -28.63 -23.13 1.96
CA ASP A 137 -29.11 -23.69 0.69
C ASP A 137 -28.89 -22.76 -0.50
N GLN A 138 -28.53 -21.49 -0.27
CA GLN A 138 -28.30 -20.44 -1.28
C GLN A 138 -26.94 -19.79 -1.09
N VAL A 139 -25.92 -20.56 -0.72
CA VAL A 139 -24.56 -20.04 -0.44
C VAL A 139 -24.01 -19.25 -1.62
N GLY A 140 -24.23 -19.70 -2.85
CA GLY A 140 -23.78 -19.01 -4.06
C GLY A 140 -24.37 -17.60 -4.19
N ARG A 141 -25.68 -17.46 -3.95
CA ARG A 141 -26.36 -16.14 -3.97
C ARG A 141 -25.92 -15.27 -2.81
N LEU A 142 -25.83 -15.83 -1.61
CA LEU A 142 -25.36 -15.09 -0.44
C LEU A 142 -23.97 -14.51 -0.66
N TYR A 143 -23.05 -15.35 -1.15
CA TYR A 143 -21.67 -14.96 -1.42
C TYR A 143 -21.57 -13.96 -2.58
N PHE A 144 -22.50 -14.00 -3.55
CA PHE A 144 -22.62 -12.96 -4.57
C PHE A 144 -22.96 -11.60 -3.98
N TYR A 145 -24.00 -11.51 -3.11
CA TYR A 145 -24.37 -10.24 -2.47
C TYR A 145 -23.26 -9.71 -1.57
N ASP A 146 -22.59 -10.60 -0.84
CA ASP A 146 -21.44 -10.28 0.01
C ASP A 146 -20.30 -9.68 -0.82
N LEU A 147 -19.80 -10.39 -1.81
CA LEU A 147 -18.68 -9.95 -2.63
C LEU A 147 -19.01 -8.76 -3.54
N ALA A 148 -20.23 -8.67 -4.07
CA ALA A 148 -20.66 -7.51 -4.84
C ALA A 148 -20.76 -6.25 -3.95
N GLY A 149 -21.31 -6.39 -2.74
CA GLY A 149 -21.32 -5.32 -1.74
C GLY A 149 -19.91 -4.86 -1.40
N ALA A 150 -19.02 -5.79 -1.08
CA ALA A 150 -17.62 -5.54 -0.79
C ALA A 150 -16.90 -4.81 -1.94
N SER A 151 -17.08 -5.30 -3.17
CA SER A 151 -16.54 -4.67 -4.38
C SER A 151 -16.99 -3.22 -4.54
N LEU A 152 -18.29 -2.95 -4.37
CA LEU A 152 -18.81 -1.59 -4.43
C LEU A 152 -18.29 -0.71 -3.28
N GLY A 153 -18.10 -1.28 -2.09
CA GLY A 153 -17.50 -0.59 -0.95
C GLY A 153 -16.07 -0.12 -1.21
N SER A 154 -15.24 -0.99 -1.78
CA SER A 154 -13.87 -0.62 -2.14
C SER A 154 -13.81 0.49 -3.18
N LEU A 155 -14.67 0.46 -4.21
CA LEU A 155 -14.75 1.50 -5.23
C LEU A 155 -15.27 2.83 -4.65
N ALA A 156 -16.24 2.77 -3.73
CA ALA A 156 -16.84 3.95 -3.12
C ALA A 156 -15.81 4.83 -2.39
N VAL A 157 -14.77 4.23 -1.79
CA VAL A 157 -13.72 5.00 -1.11
C VAL A 157 -13.06 6.01 -2.06
N ILE A 158 -12.66 5.59 -3.27
CA ILE A 158 -12.02 6.51 -4.24
C ILE A 158 -12.97 7.66 -4.57
N VAL A 159 -14.24 7.36 -4.86
CA VAL A 159 -15.21 8.39 -5.25
C VAL A 159 -15.47 9.37 -4.10
N LEU A 160 -15.61 8.85 -2.89
CA LEU A 160 -15.92 9.66 -1.71
C LEU A 160 -14.73 10.50 -1.25
N LEU A 161 -13.50 9.99 -1.29
CA LEU A 161 -12.31 10.75 -0.88
C LEU A 161 -12.00 12.00 -1.75
N TYR A 162 -12.62 12.12 -2.92
CA TYR A 162 -12.61 13.38 -3.67
C TYR A 162 -13.60 14.43 -3.15
N ARG A 163 -14.48 14.08 -2.20
CA ARG A 163 -15.57 14.92 -1.73
C ARG A 163 -15.55 15.16 -0.24
N VAL A 164 -15.09 14.17 0.53
CA VAL A 164 -15.05 14.21 2.00
C VAL A 164 -13.73 13.62 2.51
N SER A 165 -13.36 13.98 3.73
CA SER A 165 -12.16 13.44 4.38
C SER A 165 -12.27 11.95 4.72
N ALA A 166 -11.13 11.26 4.90
CA ALA A 166 -11.11 9.88 5.38
C ALA A 166 -11.84 9.73 6.73
N PRO A 167 -11.63 10.58 7.75
CA PRO A 167 -12.44 10.49 8.96
C PRO A 167 -13.95 10.52 8.75
N ALA A 168 -14.45 11.30 7.78
CA ALA A 168 -15.87 11.37 7.45
C ALA A 168 -16.43 10.04 6.90
N LEU A 169 -15.60 9.18 6.29
CA LEU A 169 -16.05 7.88 5.78
C LEU A 169 -16.52 6.94 6.90
N ALA A 170 -16.03 7.08 8.14
CA ALA A 170 -16.56 6.34 9.27
C ALA A 170 -18.05 6.64 9.53
N LEU A 171 -18.51 7.86 9.25
CA LEU A 171 -19.93 8.24 9.32
C LEU A 171 -20.71 7.65 8.14
N ALA A 172 -20.11 7.57 6.95
CA ALA A 172 -20.69 6.89 5.78
C ALA A 172 -20.89 5.38 6.04
N VAL A 173 -19.90 4.72 6.69
CA VAL A 173 -20.00 3.34 7.16
C VAL A 173 -21.18 3.19 8.12
N SER A 174 -21.34 4.13 9.06
CA SER A 174 -22.49 4.14 9.99
C SER A 174 -23.80 4.26 9.25
N ALA A 175 -23.90 5.14 8.26
CA ALA A 175 -25.10 5.29 7.45
C ALA A 175 -25.45 3.99 6.71
N ALA A 176 -24.49 3.36 6.04
CA ALA A 176 -24.72 2.10 5.35
C ALA A 176 -25.14 0.96 6.30
N ALA A 177 -24.53 0.88 7.49
CA ALA A 177 -24.89 -0.08 8.53
C ALA A 177 -26.32 0.17 9.11
N LEU A 178 -26.75 1.44 9.27
CA LEU A 178 -28.11 1.80 9.67
C LEU A 178 -29.13 1.42 8.59
N LEU A 179 -28.80 1.62 7.32
CA LEU A 179 -29.63 1.17 6.21
C LEU A 179 -29.79 -0.35 6.21
N ALA A 180 -28.70 -1.09 6.45
CA ALA A 180 -28.77 -2.55 6.61
C ALA A 180 -29.64 -2.95 7.82
N ALA A 181 -29.49 -2.27 8.96
CA ALA A 181 -30.32 -2.49 10.14
C ALA A 181 -31.81 -2.26 9.83
N LEU A 182 -32.13 -1.20 9.10
CA LEU A 182 -33.51 -0.92 8.67
C LEU A 182 -34.06 -2.06 7.80
N VAL A 183 -33.29 -2.55 6.83
CA VAL A 183 -33.67 -3.67 5.97
C VAL A 183 -33.96 -4.95 6.79
N PHE A 184 -33.10 -5.29 7.76
CA PHE A 184 -33.27 -6.47 8.60
C PHE A 184 -34.45 -6.34 9.58
N LEU A 185 -34.63 -5.15 10.16
CA LEU A 185 -35.61 -4.94 11.21
C LEU A 185 -37.01 -4.53 10.68
N ALA A 186 -37.13 -4.04 9.47
CA ALA A 186 -38.40 -3.63 8.88
C ALA A 186 -39.50 -4.70 8.95
N PRO A 187 -39.24 -6.02 8.74
CA PRO A 187 -40.25 -7.05 8.86
C PRO A 187 -40.70 -7.38 10.30
N VAL A 188 -39.81 -7.08 11.29
CA VAL A 188 -39.99 -7.59 12.69
C VAL A 188 -40.11 -6.49 13.74
N SER A 189 -39.93 -5.22 13.38
CA SER A 189 -39.91 -4.09 14.30
C SER A 189 -41.19 -3.26 14.28
N ARG A 190 -41.41 -2.49 15.38
CA ARG A 190 -42.48 -1.49 15.50
C ARG A 190 -42.16 -0.27 14.61
N SER A 191 -43.21 0.46 14.19
CA SER A 191 -43.10 1.66 13.35
C SER A 191 -42.14 2.72 13.95
N ALA A 192 -42.21 2.93 15.26
CA ALA A 192 -41.31 3.86 15.96
C ALA A 192 -39.82 3.56 15.74
N LEU A 193 -39.39 2.29 15.88
CA LEU A 193 -37.99 1.93 15.66
C LEU A 193 -37.57 2.17 14.19
N ARG A 194 -38.46 1.90 13.23
CA ARG A 194 -38.16 2.18 11.80
C ARG A 194 -37.96 3.66 11.56
N VAL A 195 -38.83 4.51 12.10
CA VAL A 195 -38.70 5.98 12.01
C VAL A 195 -37.36 6.43 12.63
N THR A 196 -37.05 5.94 13.83
CA THR A 196 -35.75 6.25 14.48
C THR A 196 -34.56 5.84 13.62
N LEU A 197 -34.58 4.67 13.04
CA LEU A 197 -33.46 4.21 12.14
C LEU A 197 -33.36 5.05 10.89
N VAL A 198 -34.48 5.48 10.30
CA VAL A 198 -34.46 6.41 9.14
C VAL A 198 -33.90 7.77 9.56
N LEU A 199 -34.28 8.31 10.68
CA LEU A 199 -33.75 9.59 11.17
C LEU A 199 -32.26 9.51 11.47
N LEU A 200 -31.81 8.42 12.10
CA LEU A 200 -30.37 8.18 12.36
C LEU A 200 -29.58 7.99 11.05
N PHE A 201 -30.13 7.28 10.07
CA PHE A 201 -29.53 7.14 8.74
C PHE A 201 -29.34 8.49 8.06
N VAL A 202 -30.41 9.33 8.03
CA VAL A 202 -30.33 10.67 7.45
C VAL A 202 -29.31 11.52 8.22
N ALA A 203 -29.33 11.46 9.56
CA ALA A 203 -28.36 12.17 10.40
C ALA A 203 -26.92 11.76 10.11
N ALA A 204 -26.62 10.45 9.96
CA ALA A 204 -25.31 9.96 9.64
C ALA A 204 -24.83 10.40 8.23
N LEU A 205 -25.75 10.39 7.23
CA LEU A 205 -25.45 10.91 5.89
C LEU A 205 -25.16 12.42 5.91
N THR A 206 -25.99 13.19 6.63
CA THR A 206 -25.76 14.63 6.80
C THR A 206 -24.43 14.89 7.50
N ALA A 207 -24.16 14.17 8.60
CA ALA A 207 -22.91 14.28 9.33
C ALA A 207 -21.69 13.96 8.45
N THR A 208 -21.79 12.96 7.55
CA THR A 208 -20.73 12.67 6.56
C THR A 208 -20.47 13.88 5.67
N ALA A 209 -21.53 14.52 5.16
CA ALA A 209 -21.39 15.64 4.23
C ALA A 209 -20.83 16.91 4.88
N VAL A 210 -21.18 17.17 6.16
CA VAL A 210 -20.76 18.39 6.88
C VAL A 210 -19.57 18.18 7.82
N ASN A 211 -18.98 16.96 7.87
CA ASN A 211 -17.91 16.62 8.79
C ASN A 211 -16.73 17.59 8.70
N ASP A 212 -16.30 17.89 7.48
CA ASP A 212 -15.09 18.65 7.23
C ASP A 212 -15.27 20.14 7.56
N GLU A 213 -16.53 20.64 7.52
CA GLU A 213 -16.88 22.00 7.94
C GLU A 213 -17.01 22.11 9.47
N LEU A 214 -17.59 21.08 10.12
CA LEU A 214 -17.88 21.10 11.54
C LEU A 214 -16.79 20.44 12.40
N GLY A 215 -15.85 19.72 11.80
CA GLY A 215 -14.79 19.01 12.52
C GLY A 215 -15.32 17.92 13.48
N LEU A 216 -16.41 17.21 13.12
CA LEU A 216 -17.01 16.18 14.00
C LEU A 216 -16.03 15.04 14.26
N LEU A 217 -15.37 14.58 13.21
CA LEU A 217 -14.26 13.65 13.25
C LEU A 217 -13.08 14.34 12.54
N ALA A 218 -12.16 14.88 13.31
CA ALA A 218 -10.99 15.55 12.81
C ALA A 218 -9.72 14.86 13.32
N VAL A 219 -8.65 14.90 12.53
CA VAL A 219 -7.34 14.40 12.95
C VAL A 219 -6.79 15.35 14.00
N GLY A 220 -6.75 14.92 15.26
CA GLY A 220 -6.23 15.73 16.38
C GLY A 220 -4.71 15.75 16.44
N THR A 221 -4.08 14.59 16.19
CA THR A 221 -2.64 14.44 16.16
C THR A 221 -2.21 13.57 14.99
N VAL A 222 -1.09 13.91 14.41
CA VAL A 222 -0.48 13.15 13.32
C VAL A 222 0.84 12.54 13.80
N LYS A 223 1.29 11.49 13.12
CA LYS A 223 2.62 10.91 13.28
C LYS A 223 3.75 11.87 12.89
N SER A 224 3.76 13.11 13.33
CA SER A 224 4.82 14.03 12.95
C SER A 224 6.14 13.61 13.59
N TYR A 225 7.10 13.25 12.76
CA TYR A 225 8.49 13.13 13.15
C TYR A 225 9.29 14.15 12.33
N ASP A 226 9.66 15.24 12.93
CA ASP A 226 10.59 16.17 12.32
C ASP A 226 12.02 15.83 12.77
N SER A 227 12.89 15.59 11.79
CA SER A 227 14.33 15.44 11.99
C SER A 227 14.99 16.69 12.64
N ASN A 228 14.27 17.81 12.68
CA ASN A 228 14.70 19.08 13.27
C ASN A 228 13.97 19.43 14.58
N GLY A 229 13.13 18.56 15.12
CA GLY A 229 12.41 18.77 16.36
C GLY A 229 11.26 19.79 16.30
N ILE A 230 10.88 20.24 15.11
CA ILE A 230 9.73 21.12 14.89
C ILE A 230 8.54 20.21 14.58
N GLN A 231 7.70 19.97 15.58
CA GLN A 231 6.38 19.40 15.35
C GLN A 231 5.56 20.40 14.54
N ASP A 232 5.13 20.02 13.34
CA ASP A 232 4.05 20.75 12.66
C ASP A 232 2.79 20.54 13.49
N ALA A 233 2.56 21.47 14.41
CA ALA A 233 1.36 21.42 15.21
C ALA A 233 0.18 21.56 14.25
N GLU A 234 -0.76 20.63 14.28
CA GLU A 234 -2.02 20.69 13.51
C GLU A 234 -2.71 22.04 13.68
N GLN A 235 -2.43 22.74 14.78
CA GLN A 235 -2.91 24.09 15.09
C GLN A 235 -2.41 25.18 14.11
N ASN A 236 -1.26 24.97 13.46
CA ASN A 236 -0.67 25.90 12.48
C ASN A 236 -1.07 25.56 11.03
N LYS A 237 -1.94 24.57 10.85
CA LYS A 237 -2.44 24.18 9.54
C LYS A 237 -3.38 25.26 8.97
N ILE A 238 -3.08 25.72 7.75
CA ILE A 238 -3.88 26.73 7.03
C ILE A 238 -4.67 26.17 5.84
N PHE A 239 -4.37 24.92 5.45
CA PHE A 239 -5.07 24.20 4.41
C PHE A 239 -5.00 22.70 4.65
N GLU A 240 -6.06 21.99 4.31
CA GLU A 240 -6.13 20.54 4.30
C GLU A 240 -7.05 20.05 3.19
N GLN A 241 -6.61 19.03 2.46
CA GLN A 241 -7.44 18.34 1.49
C GLN A 241 -7.07 16.87 1.44
N TRP A 242 -8.09 16.00 1.48
CA TRP A 242 -7.94 14.56 1.31
C TRP A 242 -8.15 14.18 -0.16
N SER A 243 -7.46 13.15 -0.58
CA SER A 243 -7.62 12.52 -1.88
C SER A 243 -7.33 11.03 -1.78
N PRO A 244 -7.66 10.21 -2.79
CA PRO A 244 -7.22 8.83 -2.84
C PRO A 244 -5.70 8.65 -2.77
N VAL A 245 -4.95 9.65 -3.22
CA VAL A 245 -3.47 9.62 -3.24
C VAL A 245 -2.90 9.87 -1.85
N SER A 246 -3.30 10.98 -1.20
CA SER A 246 -2.81 11.35 0.13
C SER A 246 -3.70 12.40 0.80
N ARG A 247 -3.45 12.62 2.10
CA ARG A 247 -3.84 13.83 2.81
C ARG A 247 -2.77 14.90 2.58
N VAL A 248 -3.12 15.99 1.94
CA VAL A 248 -2.24 17.16 1.78
C VAL A 248 -2.59 18.21 2.83
N ALA A 249 -1.61 18.64 3.60
CA ALA A 249 -1.76 19.74 4.56
C ALA A 249 -0.68 20.81 4.34
N VAL A 250 -1.08 22.07 4.38
CA VAL A 250 -0.17 23.24 4.30
C VAL A 250 -0.17 23.95 5.62
N PHE A 251 1.03 24.33 6.08
CA PHE A 251 1.25 24.98 7.37
C PHE A 251 1.65 26.45 7.17
N ALA A 252 1.35 27.27 8.18
CA ALA A 252 1.65 28.69 8.18
C ALA A 252 3.13 28.97 7.82
N PRO A 253 3.43 30.09 7.16
CA PRO A 253 4.78 30.44 6.73
C PRO A 253 5.76 30.48 7.89
N ILE A 254 6.96 29.98 7.67
CA ILE A 254 8.12 30.11 8.57
C ILE A 254 9.19 30.99 7.93
N GLY A 255 9.97 31.70 8.73
CA GLY A 255 11.00 32.62 8.24
C GLY A 255 10.45 33.93 7.66
N VAL A 256 9.29 34.37 8.14
CA VAL A 256 8.60 35.59 7.66
C VAL A 256 9.51 36.80 7.66
N GLY A 257 9.49 37.55 6.53
CA GLY A 257 10.30 38.74 6.33
C GLY A 257 11.76 38.48 5.92
N GLY A 258 12.15 37.21 5.70
CA GLY A 258 13.48 36.83 5.23
C GLY A 258 13.48 36.23 3.83
N SER A 259 14.66 36.23 3.18
CA SER A 259 14.86 35.64 1.83
C SER A 259 14.55 34.11 1.71
N ARG A 260 14.23 33.47 2.80
CA ARG A 260 13.89 32.02 2.87
C ARG A 260 12.52 31.78 3.51
N GLU A 261 11.61 32.73 3.36
CA GLU A 261 10.24 32.52 3.77
C GLU A 261 9.64 31.37 2.98
N ARG A 262 9.01 30.43 3.68
CA ARG A 262 8.47 29.21 3.06
C ARG A 262 7.29 28.65 3.83
N MET A 263 6.37 28.03 3.11
CA MET A 263 5.32 27.19 3.67
C MET A 263 5.72 25.72 3.53
N ARG A 264 5.43 24.95 4.56
CA ARG A 264 5.61 23.49 4.52
C ARG A 264 4.33 22.85 4.04
N VAL A 265 4.44 21.90 3.12
CA VAL A 265 3.36 21.05 2.63
C VAL A 265 3.70 19.61 3.00
N THR A 266 2.78 18.88 3.59
CA THR A 266 3.00 17.48 3.96
C THR A 266 2.02 16.55 3.23
N ASN A 267 2.51 15.39 2.80
CA ASN A 267 1.72 14.28 2.32
C ASN A 267 1.59 13.24 3.44
N ASP A 268 0.37 12.86 3.80
CA ASP A 268 0.08 11.89 4.87
C ASP A 268 0.86 12.19 6.17
N ALA A 269 0.99 13.47 6.52
CA ALA A 269 1.70 13.96 7.69
C ALA A 269 3.20 13.58 7.77
N GLY A 270 3.80 13.16 6.66
CA GLY A 270 5.18 12.64 6.67
C GLY A 270 6.08 13.24 5.61
N ALA A 271 5.77 13.03 4.33
CA ALA A 271 6.62 13.49 3.23
C ALA A 271 6.52 14.99 3.00
N PRO A 272 7.45 15.81 3.48
CA PRO A 272 7.37 17.26 3.31
C PRO A 272 7.88 17.68 1.94
N THR A 273 7.13 18.57 1.28
CA THR A 273 7.64 19.47 0.25
C THR A 273 7.51 20.90 0.73
N THR A 274 8.10 21.84 0.01
CA THR A 274 8.18 23.24 0.47
C THR A 274 7.78 24.19 -0.65
N LEU A 275 6.85 25.08 -0.36
CA LEU A 275 6.56 26.24 -1.18
C LEU A 275 7.51 27.36 -0.74
N HIS A 276 8.43 27.75 -1.58
CA HIS A 276 9.35 28.88 -1.32
C HIS A 276 8.75 30.17 -1.84
N ARG A 277 8.75 31.21 -1.00
CA ARG A 277 8.34 32.53 -1.47
C ARG A 277 9.28 33.02 -2.56
N PHE A 278 8.73 33.38 -3.68
CA PHE A 278 9.46 33.95 -4.79
C PHE A 278 8.66 35.14 -5.38
N ASP A 279 9.30 36.28 -5.43
CA ASP A 279 8.73 37.56 -5.87
C ASP A 279 9.35 38.08 -7.19
N SER A 280 9.87 37.16 -7.98
CA SER A 280 10.59 37.41 -9.24
C SER A 280 11.98 38.07 -9.07
N ASP A 281 12.44 38.24 -7.82
CA ASP A 281 13.82 38.64 -7.57
C ASP A 281 14.74 37.42 -7.50
N TRP A 282 15.47 37.18 -8.56
CA TRP A 282 16.40 36.05 -8.67
C TRP A 282 17.54 36.10 -7.67
N SER A 283 17.90 37.29 -7.11
CA SER A 283 18.94 37.38 -6.06
C SER A 283 18.51 36.70 -4.76
N SER A 284 17.21 36.66 -4.47
CA SER A 284 16.64 35.93 -3.33
C SER A 284 16.82 34.43 -3.41
N THR A 285 17.12 33.88 -4.60
CA THR A 285 17.27 32.46 -4.89
C THR A 285 18.70 31.95 -4.96
N ASP A 286 19.72 32.77 -4.65
CA ASP A 286 21.14 32.40 -4.76
C ASP A 286 21.53 31.17 -3.92
N TRP A 287 20.76 30.83 -2.90
CA TRP A 287 20.95 29.59 -2.14
C TRP A 287 20.74 28.33 -2.97
N VAL A 288 19.98 28.39 -4.06
CA VAL A 288 19.75 27.30 -5.01
C VAL A 288 21.04 26.90 -5.72
N LEU A 289 21.91 27.88 -6.01
CA LEU A 289 23.17 27.69 -6.72
C LEU A 289 24.15 26.78 -5.97
N ASN A 290 23.98 26.66 -4.65
CA ASN A 290 24.89 25.93 -3.76
C ASN A 290 24.38 24.56 -3.33
N ALA A 291 23.18 24.16 -3.77
CA ALA A 291 22.59 22.87 -3.40
C ALA A 291 23.20 21.72 -4.22
N PRO A 292 23.72 20.66 -3.59
CA PRO A 292 24.26 19.51 -4.33
C PRO A 292 23.26 18.86 -5.27
N SER A 293 21.95 18.87 -4.94
CA SER A 293 20.88 18.36 -5.80
C SER A 293 20.83 19.06 -7.18
N ASN A 294 21.35 20.29 -7.26
CA ASN A 294 21.32 21.09 -8.48
C ASN A 294 22.59 20.99 -9.33
N ILE A 295 23.55 20.13 -8.97
CA ILE A 295 24.77 19.92 -9.77
C ILE A 295 24.44 19.49 -11.20
N GLY A 296 23.42 18.63 -11.39
CA GLY A 296 22.96 18.21 -12.71
C GLY A 296 22.51 19.38 -13.58
N LEU A 297 21.77 20.34 -13.01
CA LEU A 297 21.34 21.58 -13.68
C LEU A 297 22.51 22.47 -14.05
N GLN A 298 23.54 22.54 -13.18
CA GLN A 298 24.76 23.31 -13.46
C GLN A 298 25.61 22.71 -14.57
N LEU A 299 25.61 21.39 -14.70
CA LEU A 299 26.30 20.68 -15.78
C LEU A 299 25.53 20.72 -17.11
N ARG A 300 24.22 20.96 -17.07
CA ARG A 300 23.34 21.06 -18.24
C ARG A 300 22.53 22.37 -18.20
N PRO A 301 23.20 23.55 -18.14
CA PRO A 301 22.50 24.81 -18.29
C PRO A 301 21.86 24.84 -19.67
N ASP A 302 20.76 25.57 -19.81
CA ASP A 302 20.01 25.69 -21.07
C ASP A 302 19.51 24.33 -21.65
N GLY A 303 19.54 23.27 -20.88
CA GLY A 303 19.09 21.92 -21.29
C GLY A 303 17.57 21.76 -21.27
N ASP A 304 17.11 20.64 -21.83
CA ASP A 304 15.72 20.16 -21.68
C ASP A 304 15.69 19.20 -20.49
N SER A 305 14.88 19.54 -19.47
CA SER A 305 14.85 18.78 -18.21
C SER A 305 13.51 18.13 -17.93
N LEU A 306 13.55 16.90 -17.41
CA LEU A 306 12.43 16.20 -16.81
C LEU A 306 12.63 16.19 -15.29
N ILE A 307 11.66 16.77 -14.58
CA ILE A 307 11.61 16.81 -13.11
C ILE A 307 10.54 15.85 -12.64
N ILE A 308 10.94 14.73 -12.05
CA ILE A 308 10.02 13.74 -11.47
C ILE A 308 9.81 14.08 -10.00
N GLY A 309 8.54 14.29 -9.60
CA GLY A 309 8.15 14.73 -8.26
C GLY A 309 8.41 16.21 -8.04
N SER A 310 7.81 17.08 -8.86
CA SER A 310 8.02 18.53 -8.78
C SER A 310 7.61 19.15 -7.44
N GLY A 311 6.66 18.53 -6.73
CA GLY A 311 6.24 18.95 -5.38
C GLY A 311 5.90 20.42 -5.31
N GLY A 312 6.48 21.12 -4.33
CA GLY A 312 6.31 22.58 -4.12
C GLY A 312 7.07 23.46 -5.10
N GLY A 313 7.71 22.90 -6.14
CA GLY A 313 8.33 23.67 -7.23
C GLY A 313 9.80 24.04 -7.02
N MET A 314 10.49 23.48 -6.00
CA MET A 314 11.89 23.85 -5.74
C MET A 314 12.81 23.48 -6.92
N ASP A 315 12.68 22.31 -7.51
CA ASP A 315 13.50 21.88 -8.64
C ASP A 315 13.11 22.62 -9.92
N VAL A 316 11.84 23.01 -10.07
CA VAL A 316 11.34 23.87 -11.17
C VAL A 316 11.97 25.26 -11.07
N LEU A 317 11.95 25.90 -9.89
CA LEU A 317 12.60 27.18 -9.62
C LEU A 317 14.11 27.11 -9.92
N SER A 318 14.75 25.99 -9.53
CA SER A 318 16.16 25.75 -9.80
C SER A 318 16.42 25.66 -11.32
N ALA A 319 15.65 24.89 -12.06
CA ALA A 319 15.79 24.73 -13.51
C ALA A 319 15.58 26.06 -14.25
N LEU A 320 14.60 26.86 -13.83
CA LEU A 320 14.39 28.22 -14.36
C LEU A 320 15.60 29.12 -14.07
N ARG A 321 16.16 29.05 -12.85
CA ARG A 321 17.34 29.83 -12.44
C ARG A 321 18.60 29.48 -13.25
N PHE A 322 18.74 28.21 -13.66
CA PHE A 322 19.85 27.75 -14.49
C PHE A 322 19.59 27.89 -16.00
N GLY A 323 18.46 28.48 -16.41
CA GLY A 323 18.19 28.82 -17.80
C GLY A 323 17.69 27.66 -18.68
N ASN A 324 17.17 26.58 -18.09
CA ASN A 324 16.66 25.46 -18.87
C ASN A 324 15.62 25.91 -19.92
N ARG A 325 15.73 25.41 -21.15
CA ARG A 325 14.89 25.81 -22.28
C ARG A 325 13.48 25.22 -22.20
N SER A 326 13.41 23.97 -21.76
CA SER A 326 12.17 23.24 -21.56
C SER A 326 12.22 22.49 -20.24
N ILE A 327 11.19 22.62 -19.44
CA ILE A 327 11.08 22.00 -18.11
C ILE A 327 9.77 21.22 -18.09
N THR A 328 9.89 19.90 -18.20
CA THR A 328 8.78 18.98 -18.01
C THR A 328 8.70 18.59 -16.54
N ALA A 329 7.73 19.13 -15.82
CA ALA A 329 7.48 18.83 -14.41
C ALA A 329 6.40 17.75 -14.27
N VAL A 330 6.64 16.73 -13.46
CA VAL A 330 5.69 15.64 -13.22
C VAL A 330 5.40 15.55 -11.73
N GLU A 331 4.12 15.60 -11.38
CA GLU A 331 3.63 15.49 -10.00
C GLU A 331 2.50 14.46 -9.94
N ILE A 332 2.61 13.49 -9.04
CA ILE A 332 1.60 12.43 -8.90
C ILE A 332 0.34 12.91 -8.21
N ASN A 333 0.48 13.89 -7.32
CA ASN A 333 -0.60 14.34 -6.45
C ASN A 333 -1.37 15.52 -7.09
N PRO A 334 -2.63 15.32 -7.53
CA PRO A 334 -3.40 16.38 -8.16
C PRO A 334 -3.65 17.58 -7.22
N VAL A 335 -3.71 17.33 -5.89
CA VAL A 335 -3.90 18.42 -4.92
C VAL A 335 -2.66 19.30 -4.86
N ILE A 336 -1.45 18.74 -4.87
CA ILE A 336 -0.21 19.54 -4.90
C ILE A 336 -0.12 20.33 -6.22
N ALA A 337 -0.45 19.70 -7.33
CA ALA A 337 -0.47 20.38 -8.63
C ALA A 337 -1.43 21.59 -8.61
N GLU A 338 -2.63 21.44 -8.04
CA GLU A 338 -3.59 22.53 -7.88
C GLU A 338 -3.07 23.64 -6.94
N LEU A 339 -2.37 23.26 -5.85
CA LEU A 339 -1.79 24.26 -4.95
C LEU A 339 -0.76 25.15 -5.66
N VAL A 340 0.11 24.57 -6.47
CA VAL A 340 1.22 25.31 -7.11
C VAL A 340 0.79 26.07 -8.38
N THR A 341 -0.27 25.64 -9.06
CA THR A 341 -0.79 26.33 -10.25
C THR A 341 -1.96 27.26 -9.95
N GLY A 342 -2.54 27.18 -8.77
CA GLY A 342 -3.73 27.95 -8.38
C GLY A 342 -3.55 28.65 -7.03
N ARG A 343 -3.91 27.96 -5.94
CA ARG A 343 -4.06 28.60 -4.62
C ARG A 343 -2.82 29.36 -4.10
N TYR A 344 -1.63 28.84 -4.36
CA TYR A 344 -0.37 29.44 -3.92
C TYR A 344 0.53 29.86 -5.09
N ALA A 345 -0.01 30.00 -6.30
CA ALA A 345 0.75 30.45 -7.46
C ALA A 345 1.41 31.82 -7.22
N ASP A 346 0.66 32.78 -6.68
CA ASP A 346 1.19 34.11 -6.30
C ASP A 346 2.33 34.02 -5.30
N TYR A 347 2.22 33.10 -4.32
CA TYR A 347 3.24 32.97 -3.28
C TYR A 347 4.57 32.46 -3.82
N ILE A 348 4.53 31.54 -4.79
CA ILE A 348 5.71 30.97 -5.44
C ILE A 348 6.12 31.70 -6.72
N GLY A 349 5.53 32.87 -7.00
CA GLY A 349 5.91 33.73 -8.13
C GLY A 349 5.57 33.18 -9.50
N HIS A 350 4.47 32.42 -9.61
CA HIS A 350 3.93 31.87 -10.89
C HIS A 350 4.94 31.05 -11.69
N ILE A 351 5.86 30.34 -11.02
CA ILE A 351 6.94 29.58 -11.69
C ILE A 351 6.40 28.46 -12.59
N PHE A 352 5.19 27.95 -12.34
CA PHE A 352 4.55 26.94 -13.20
C PHE A 352 3.81 27.57 -14.39
N ASP A 353 3.60 28.89 -14.41
CA ASP A 353 3.00 29.63 -15.55
C ASP A 353 4.08 30.13 -16.53
N ASP A 354 5.38 29.93 -16.22
CA ASP A 354 6.47 30.25 -17.16
C ASP A 354 6.31 29.40 -18.43
N PRO A 355 6.39 30.02 -19.64
CA PRO A 355 6.17 29.29 -20.90
C PRO A 355 7.16 28.16 -21.17
N ARG A 356 8.26 28.07 -20.43
CA ARG A 356 9.20 26.97 -20.48
C ARG A 356 8.76 25.75 -19.66
N VAL A 357 7.78 25.89 -18.76
CA VAL A 357 7.35 24.86 -17.81
C VAL A 357 6.08 24.20 -18.29
N THR A 358 6.06 22.88 -18.33
CA THR A 358 4.85 22.08 -18.56
C THR A 358 4.65 21.12 -17.41
N LEU A 359 3.54 21.26 -16.66
CA LEU A 359 3.20 20.39 -15.55
C LEU A 359 2.29 19.25 -15.99
N HIS A 360 2.67 18.01 -15.67
CA HIS A 360 1.87 16.81 -15.89
C HIS A 360 1.48 16.17 -14.56
N VAL A 361 0.18 15.90 -14.37
CA VAL A 361 -0.33 15.18 -13.18
C VAL A 361 -0.36 13.69 -13.49
N GLN A 362 0.74 13.00 -13.19
CA GLN A 362 0.93 11.59 -13.49
C GLN A 362 2.02 11.00 -12.59
N GLU A 363 2.07 9.67 -12.50
CA GLU A 363 3.18 8.97 -11.86
C GLU A 363 4.45 9.10 -12.71
N GLY A 364 5.58 9.40 -12.06
CA GLY A 364 6.81 9.83 -12.73
C GLY A 364 7.43 8.82 -13.68
N ARG A 365 7.49 7.53 -13.28
CA ARG A 365 8.02 6.47 -14.14
C ARG A 365 7.10 6.16 -15.32
N ASN A 366 5.78 6.12 -15.06
CA ASN A 366 4.80 5.95 -16.14
C ASN A 366 4.89 7.07 -17.18
N PHE A 367 5.11 8.30 -16.71
CA PHE A 367 5.33 9.43 -17.60
C PHE A 367 6.63 9.24 -18.43
N ALA A 368 7.74 8.96 -17.76
CA ALA A 368 9.03 8.77 -18.42
C ALA A 368 8.98 7.64 -19.46
N ALA A 369 8.44 6.47 -19.09
CA ALA A 369 8.33 5.32 -20.00
C ALA A 369 7.38 5.56 -21.20
N GLY A 370 6.40 6.46 -21.05
CA GLY A 370 5.44 6.81 -22.11
C GLY A 370 5.80 8.06 -22.92
N SER A 371 6.82 8.81 -22.51
CA SER A 371 7.23 10.04 -23.18
C SER A 371 7.88 9.75 -24.54
N PRO A 372 7.56 10.52 -25.58
CA PRO A 372 8.29 10.46 -26.84
C PRO A 372 9.61 11.24 -26.80
N ASP A 373 9.84 12.05 -25.77
CA ASP A 373 10.94 13.00 -25.69
C ASP A 373 12.20 12.41 -25.05
N SER A 374 13.35 13.01 -25.34
CA SER A 374 14.62 12.73 -24.70
C SER A 374 15.17 13.99 -24.03
N TYR A 375 15.80 13.83 -22.88
CA TYR A 375 16.18 14.92 -21.97
C TYR A 375 17.69 15.04 -21.80
N ASP A 376 18.17 16.27 -21.63
CA ASP A 376 19.55 16.54 -21.21
C ASP A 376 19.74 16.23 -19.74
N LEU A 377 18.65 16.38 -18.94
CA LEU A 377 18.63 16.07 -17.52
C LEU A 377 17.32 15.44 -17.10
N ILE A 378 17.38 14.32 -16.41
CA ILE A 378 16.26 13.78 -15.63
C ILE A 378 16.64 13.91 -14.16
N THR A 379 15.82 14.60 -13.36
CA THR A 379 16.08 14.79 -11.93
C THR A 379 15.01 14.17 -11.05
N ILE A 380 15.45 13.52 -9.97
CA ILE A 380 14.63 12.85 -8.96
C ILE A 380 15.16 13.23 -7.58
N THR A 381 14.53 14.20 -6.94
CA THR A 381 15.05 14.76 -5.68
C THR A 381 14.17 14.38 -4.51
N MET A 382 14.56 13.35 -3.75
CA MET A 382 13.92 12.97 -2.47
C MET A 382 12.39 12.78 -2.57
N ILE A 383 11.90 12.15 -3.62
CA ILE A 383 10.46 12.08 -3.97
C ILE A 383 9.67 10.98 -3.24
N ASP A 384 10.02 10.64 -2.03
CA ASP A 384 9.29 9.60 -1.32
C ASP A 384 8.23 10.16 -0.38
N SER A 385 7.22 9.33 -0.11
CA SER A 385 6.38 9.55 1.04
C SER A 385 7.18 9.24 2.32
N TRP A 386 7.82 10.25 2.88
CA TRP A 386 8.56 10.18 4.17
C TRP A 386 7.70 9.68 5.33
N ALA A 387 6.42 9.56 5.11
CA ALA A 387 5.45 9.04 6.04
C ALA A 387 5.88 7.72 6.72
N GLY A 388 6.72 6.94 6.03
CA GLY A 388 7.30 5.72 6.58
C GLY A 388 8.70 5.86 7.19
N ALA A 389 9.49 6.86 6.82
CA ALA A 389 10.91 6.92 7.17
C ALA A 389 11.17 7.06 8.67
N ALA A 390 10.37 7.85 9.37
CA ALA A 390 10.54 8.11 10.80
C ALA A 390 10.34 6.87 11.70
N ALA A 391 9.61 5.85 11.21
CA ALA A 391 9.22 4.70 12.03
C ALA A 391 9.72 3.35 11.51
N GLY A 392 10.61 3.33 10.53
CA GLY A 392 11.06 2.08 9.89
C GLY A 392 10.04 1.40 8.98
N ALA A 393 8.87 1.96 8.88
CA ALA A 393 7.80 1.54 7.99
C ALA A 393 8.18 1.63 6.51
N TYR A 394 9.03 2.54 6.23
CA TYR A 394 9.64 2.79 4.95
C TYR A 394 10.35 1.55 4.36
N MET A 395 10.88 0.67 5.21
CA MET A 395 11.51 -0.56 4.77
C MET A 395 10.58 -1.47 3.95
N PHE A 396 9.29 -1.44 4.25
CA PHE A 396 8.29 -2.31 3.62
C PHE A 396 7.48 -1.60 2.54
N SER A 397 7.75 -0.32 2.26
CA SER A 397 7.11 0.38 1.16
C SER A 397 7.74 0.00 -0.17
N GLU A 398 6.89 -0.24 -1.16
CA GLU A 398 7.34 -0.42 -2.53
C GLU A 398 7.77 0.92 -3.10
N ASN A 399 8.86 0.89 -3.83
CA ASN A 399 9.27 2.04 -4.61
C ASN A 399 9.78 1.56 -5.98
N THR A 400 8.97 1.80 -6.98
CA THR A 400 9.23 1.38 -8.37
C THR A 400 10.06 2.39 -9.16
N LEU A 401 10.38 3.54 -8.56
CA LEU A 401 11.17 4.61 -9.20
C LEU A 401 12.68 4.33 -9.18
N TYR A 402 13.15 3.40 -8.33
CA TYR A 402 14.58 3.09 -8.15
C TYR A 402 14.92 1.64 -8.48
N THR A 403 14.05 0.95 -9.24
CA THR A 403 14.30 -0.42 -9.67
C THR A 403 15.26 -0.45 -10.87
N TYR A 404 15.83 -1.61 -11.12
CA TYR A 404 16.68 -1.86 -12.27
C TYR A 404 15.96 -1.49 -13.58
N GLU A 405 14.70 -1.86 -13.71
CA GLU A 405 13.86 -1.58 -14.87
C GLU A 405 13.58 -0.08 -15.01
N ALA A 406 13.33 0.63 -13.89
CA ALA A 406 13.14 2.08 -13.88
C ALA A 406 14.40 2.83 -14.35
N ILE A 407 15.59 2.40 -13.93
CA ILE A 407 16.86 2.93 -14.45
C ILE A 407 16.93 2.77 -15.98
N GLY A 408 16.45 1.64 -16.48
CA GLY A 408 16.37 1.39 -17.94
C GLY A 408 15.42 2.36 -18.64
N ASP A 409 14.24 2.60 -18.05
CA ASP A 409 13.26 3.54 -18.59
C ASP A 409 13.85 4.97 -18.66
N TYR A 410 14.51 5.43 -17.60
CA TYR A 410 15.17 6.75 -17.62
C TYR A 410 16.34 6.81 -18.59
N TYR A 411 17.21 5.80 -18.61
CA TYR A 411 18.38 5.74 -19.48
C TYR A 411 18.02 5.84 -20.97
N THR A 412 16.92 5.22 -21.40
CA THR A 412 16.46 5.27 -22.78
C THR A 412 15.99 6.66 -23.19
N HIS A 413 15.48 7.45 -22.24
CA HIS A 413 14.99 8.82 -22.45
C HIS A 413 16.05 9.91 -22.17
N LEU A 414 17.28 9.54 -21.85
CA LEU A 414 18.40 10.47 -21.85
C LEU A 414 18.95 10.66 -23.28
N LYS A 415 19.30 11.90 -23.62
CA LYS A 415 20.15 12.20 -24.78
C LYS A 415 21.55 11.58 -24.59
N ASP A 416 22.39 11.52 -25.61
CA ASP A 416 23.67 10.77 -25.56
C ASP A 416 24.63 11.24 -24.47
N ASP A 417 24.62 12.53 -24.14
CA ASP A 417 25.38 13.11 -23.02
C ASP A 417 24.48 13.52 -21.82
N GLY A 418 23.23 13.09 -21.82
CA GLY A 418 22.26 13.35 -20.76
C GLY A 418 22.64 12.74 -19.41
N ILE A 419 22.13 13.34 -18.35
CA ILE A 419 22.39 12.97 -16.97
C ILE A 419 21.08 12.60 -16.25
N LEU A 420 21.07 11.46 -15.56
CA LEU A 420 20.09 11.12 -14.55
C LEU A 420 20.65 11.55 -13.17
N SER A 421 20.02 12.53 -12.55
CA SER A 421 20.39 13.06 -11.23
C SER A 421 19.43 12.55 -10.16
N ILE A 422 19.93 11.73 -9.23
CA ILE A 422 19.11 11.18 -8.13
C ILE A 422 19.68 11.62 -6.80
N SER A 423 18.88 12.30 -5.98
CA SER A 423 19.29 12.70 -4.62
C SER A 423 18.62 11.81 -3.57
N ARG A 424 19.47 11.12 -2.75
CA ARG A 424 19.02 10.16 -1.73
C ARG A 424 19.90 10.19 -0.48
N TYR A 425 19.46 9.51 0.59
CA TYR A 425 20.26 9.41 1.80
C TYR A 425 21.50 8.55 1.61
N TYR A 426 22.64 9.13 1.95
CA TYR A 426 23.90 8.42 2.03
C TYR A 426 24.00 7.60 3.32
N THR A 427 23.52 8.17 4.43
CA THR A 427 23.61 7.57 5.78
C THR A 427 22.92 6.19 5.85
N TRP A 428 21.98 5.91 4.96
CA TRP A 428 21.18 4.67 4.98
C TRP A 428 21.48 3.71 3.81
N ASP A 429 22.64 3.87 3.15
CA ASP A 429 23.10 3.06 2.02
C ASP A 429 22.22 3.15 0.75
N GLU A 430 21.22 4.03 0.72
CA GLU A 430 20.34 4.21 -0.44
C GLU A 430 21.15 4.66 -1.67
N ALA A 431 22.09 5.57 -1.48
CA ALA A 431 22.99 6.03 -2.54
C ALA A 431 23.85 4.88 -3.09
N LEU A 432 24.34 3.98 -2.22
CA LEU A 432 25.13 2.83 -2.64
C LEU A 432 24.28 1.85 -3.46
N ARG A 433 23.03 1.60 -3.03
CA ARG A 433 22.10 0.74 -3.76
C ARG A 433 21.79 1.29 -5.15
N ILE A 434 21.52 2.61 -5.29
CA ILE A 434 21.28 3.25 -6.60
C ILE A 434 22.51 3.14 -7.49
N ALA A 435 23.70 3.47 -6.99
CA ALA A 435 24.94 3.35 -7.75
C ALA A 435 25.15 1.92 -8.25
N ASN A 436 24.94 0.93 -7.38
CA ASN A 436 25.06 -0.47 -7.76
C ASN A 436 23.98 -0.90 -8.77
N THR A 437 22.76 -0.39 -8.67
CA THR A 437 21.68 -0.64 -9.64
C THR A 437 22.05 -0.10 -11.02
N TYR A 438 22.60 1.12 -11.08
CA TYR A 438 23.05 1.71 -12.35
C TYR A 438 24.23 0.95 -12.95
N LEU A 439 25.23 0.59 -12.13
CA LEU A 439 26.36 -0.23 -12.58
C LEU A 439 25.91 -1.58 -13.15
N ALA A 440 24.99 -2.26 -12.46
CA ALA A 440 24.44 -3.52 -12.95
C ALA A 440 23.76 -3.33 -14.32
N TYR A 441 22.97 -2.27 -14.48
CA TYR A 441 22.31 -1.95 -15.75
C TYR A 441 23.33 -1.70 -16.87
N LEU A 442 24.39 -0.92 -16.63
CA LEU A 442 25.42 -0.62 -17.63
C LEU A 442 26.21 -1.88 -18.04
N VAL A 443 26.57 -2.73 -17.07
CA VAL A 443 27.26 -4.00 -17.31
C VAL A 443 26.39 -4.93 -18.17
N ASP A 444 25.11 -5.07 -17.87
CA ASP A 444 24.17 -5.90 -18.65
C ASP A 444 23.96 -5.36 -20.08
N LYS A 445 24.15 -4.06 -20.30
CA LYS A 445 24.15 -3.43 -21.63
C LYS A 445 25.48 -3.60 -22.36
N GLY A 446 26.47 -4.24 -21.75
CA GLY A 446 27.82 -4.44 -22.36
C GLY A 446 28.65 -3.17 -22.43
N ILE A 447 28.35 -2.16 -21.63
CA ILE A 447 29.08 -0.89 -21.58
C ILE A 447 30.43 -1.13 -20.89
N GLN A 448 31.48 -0.75 -21.54
CA GLN A 448 32.84 -0.78 -20.98
C GLN A 448 33.01 0.43 -20.04
N ASP A 449 33.80 0.27 -18.99
CA ASP A 449 34.17 1.30 -18.02
C ASP A 449 32.95 2.04 -17.45
N PRO A 450 31.98 1.29 -16.82
CA PRO A 450 30.74 1.88 -16.35
C PRO A 450 30.95 2.86 -15.20
N GLU A 451 32.05 2.78 -14.44
CA GLU A 451 32.45 3.69 -13.37
C GLU A 451 32.75 5.11 -13.88
N GLU A 452 33.16 5.26 -15.14
CA GLU A 452 33.39 6.58 -15.76
C GLU A 452 32.10 7.39 -15.98
N ARG A 453 30.95 6.76 -15.79
CA ARG A 453 29.60 7.34 -15.98
C ARG A 453 28.94 7.74 -14.68
N ILE A 454 29.64 7.63 -13.56
CA ILE A 454 29.11 7.92 -12.23
C ILE A 454 29.94 9.01 -11.57
N LEU A 455 29.26 10.05 -11.07
CA LEU A 455 29.82 11.07 -10.18
C LEU A 455 28.88 11.24 -9.00
N VAL A 456 29.42 11.25 -7.78
CA VAL A 456 28.59 11.29 -6.58
C VAL A 456 29.09 12.35 -5.61
N ALA A 457 28.21 13.29 -5.25
CA ALA A 457 28.46 14.33 -4.24
C ALA A 457 27.66 14.04 -2.97
N VAL A 458 28.21 14.40 -1.79
CA VAL A 458 27.57 14.20 -0.50
C VAL A 458 27.65 15.45 0.37
N GLU A 459 26.54 15.80 1.00
CA GLU A 459 26.48 16.95 1.96
C GLU A 459 27.40 16.71 3.16
N GLN A 460 28.00 17.78 3.64
CA GLN A 460 28.85 17.77 4.85
C GLN A 460 28.01 17.73 6.15
N PRO A 461 28.62 17.43 7.31
CA PRO A 461 28.02 16.66 8.38
C PRO A 461 26.75 17.30 8.91
N ARG A 462 25.64 16.65 8.56
CA ARG A 462 24.36 16.71 9.25
C ARG A 462 24.07 15.31 9.80
N LEU A 463 23.15 15.21 10.72
CA LEU A 463 22.74 13.92 11.29
C LEU A 463 22.32 12.92 10.18
N TYR A 464 21.65 13.43 9.14
CA TYR A 464 21.24 12.67 7.94
C TYR A 464 21.86 13.30 6.71
N ARG A 465 22.87 12.63 6.15
CA ARG A 465 23.62 13.10 4.97
C ARG A 465 22.91 12.68 3.71
N ARG A 466 22.67 13.60 2.79
CA ARG A 466 22.16 13.33 1.45
C ARG A 466 23.31 13.22 0.47
N ALA A 467 23.19 12.31 -0.49
CA ALA A 467 24.06 12.21 -1.64
C ALA A 467 23.26 12.49 -2.91
N THR A 468 23.88 13.16 -3.87
CA THR A 468 23.40 13.34 -5.23
C THR A 468 24.26 12.49 -6.15
N LEU A 469 23.62 11.53 -6.81
CA LEU A 469 24.22 10.67 -7.80
C LEU A 469 23.94 11.25 -9.19
N LEU A 470 24.99 11.52 -9.93
CA LEU A 470 24.92 11.94 -11.32
C LEU A 470 25.32 10.73 -12.18
N LEU A 471 24.36 10.19 -12.88
CA LEU A 471 24.47 8.96 -13.68
C LEU A 471 24.35 9.35 -15.14
N ARG A 472 25.49 9.50 -15.83
CA ARG A 472 25.54 9.99 -17.22
C ARG A 472 25.40 8.86 -18.22
N LYS A 473 24.77 9.10 -19.37
CA LYS A 473 24.65 8.11 -20.45
C LYS A 473 25.98 7.84 -21.13
N GLY A 474 26.78 8.88 -21.42
CA GLY A 474 28.17 8.80 -21.84
C GLY A 474 29.17 8.92 -20.68
N PRO A 475 30.47 8.75 -20.86
CA PRO A 475 31.47 8.99 -19.82
C PRO A 475 31.53 10.48 -19.45
N PHE A 476 31.79 10.81 -18.19
CA PHE A 476 32.04 12.18 -17.76
C PHE A 476 33.34 12.71 -18.40
N THR A 477 33.37 14.01 -18.67
CA THR A 477 34.59 14.68 -19.13
C THR A 477 35.39 15.19 -17.93
N ALA A 478 36.72 15.34 -18.11
CA ALA A 478 37.57 15.92 -17.07
C ALA A 478 37.11 17.34 -16.68
N GLY A 479 36.60 18.14 -17.63
CA GLY A 479 36.08 19.47 -17.39
C GLY A 479 34.84 19.47 -16.48
N GLU A 480 33.91 18.56 -16.71
CA GLU A 480 32.71 18.40 -15.87
C GLU A 480 33.12 18.02 -14.42
N VAL A 481 34.06 17.08 -14.27
CA VAL A 481 34.53 16.67 -12.93
C VAL A 481 35.24 17.82 -12.20
N GLN A 482 36.10 18.59 -12.91
CA GLN A 482 36.75 19.76 -12.31
C GLN A 482 35.75 20.86 -11.91
N MET A 483 34.69 21.07 -12.70
CA MET A 483 33.61 21.99 -12.33
C MET A 483 32.94 21.56 -11.03
N VAL A 484 32.56 20.28 -10.89
CA VAL A 484 31.97 19.77 -9.64
C VAL A 484 32.96 19.84 -8.48
N ALA A 485 34.25 19.61 -8.70
CA ALA A 485 35.28 19.76 -7.68
C ALA A 485 35.45 21.21 -7.20
N ALA A 486 35.37 22.18 -8.12
CA ALA A 486 35.38 23.61 -7.77
C ALA A 486 34.14 23.98 -6.94
N LEU A 487 32.95 23.46 -7.32
CA LEU A 487 31.72 23.66 -6.53
C LEU A 487 31.84 23.02 -5.13
N ALA A 488 32.40 21.83 -5.01
CA ALA A 488 32.61 21.15 -3.75
C ALA A 488 33.55 21.93 -2.83
N SER A 489 34.61 22.53 -3.40
CA SER A 489 35.57 23.37 -2.65
C SER A 489 34.94 24.67 -2.14
N LYS A 490 34.01 25.25 -2.89
CA LYS A 490 33.30 26.49 -2.57
C LYS A 490 32.15 26.27 -1.58
N ASN A 491 31.47 25.12 -1.68
CA ASN A 491 30.26 24.83 -0.96
C ASN A 491 30.49 23.71 0.07
N ASN A 492 29.53 23.53 0.96
CA ASN A 492 29.66 22.57 2.07
C ASN A 492 29.27 21.14 1.65
N PHE A 493 29.94 20.57 0.62
CA PHE A 493 29.79 19.17 0.25
C PHE A 493 31.13 18.54 -0.15
N LYS A 494 31.17 17.23 -0.22
CA LYS A 494 32.34 16.42 -0.63
C LYS A 494 31.98 15.51 -1.80
N ILE A 495 32.98 15.05 -2.53
CA ILE A 495 32.83 14.07 -3.61
C ILE A 495 33.03 12.68 -3.02
N LEU A 496 32.06 11.79 -3.19
CA LEU A 496 32.20 10.38 -2.82
C LEU A 496 32.95 9.59 -3.89
N HIS A 497 32.59 9.81 -5.16
CA HIS A 497 33.21 9.18 -6.32
C HIS A 497 33.24 10.14 -7.50
N ALA A 498 34.35 10.12 -8.23
CA ALA A 498 34.51 10.77 -9.53
C ALA A 498 35.42 9.94 -10.41
N PRO A 499 35.18 9.93 -11.75
CA PRO A 499 36.01 9.14 -12.68
C PRO A 499 37.41 9.70 -12.95
N PHE A 500 37.67 10.95 -12.54
CA PHE A 500 38.96 11.62 -12.65
C PHE A 500 39.45 12.11 -11.30
N GLU A 501 40.78 12.36 -11.21
CA GLU A 501 41.38 12.93 -10.02
C GLU A 501 40.79 14.31 -9.68
N VAL A 502 40.51 14.50 -8.41
CA VAL A 502 39.96 15.75 -7.84
C VAL A 502 40.93 16.32 -6.80
N PRO A 503 40.91 17.65 -6.54
CA PRO A 503 41.83 18.28 -5.62
C PRO A 503 41.80 17.65 -4.22
N PRO A 504 42.97 17.58 -3.53
CA PRO A 504 43.02 17.10 -2.16
C PRO A 504 42.03 17.86 -1.25
N GLY A 505 41.36 17.13 -0.39
CA GLY A 505 40.38 17.71 0.52
C GLY A 505 38.96 17.85 -0.02
N THR A 506 38.72 17.62 -1.32
CA THR A 506 37.33 17.58 -1.88
C THR A 506 36.71 16.19 -1.75
N LEU A 507 37.51 15.12 -1.66
CA LEU A 507 37.04 13.76 -1.47
C LEU A 507 36.57 13.50 -0.03
N GLU A 508 35.56 12.66 0.10
CA GLU A 508 35.12 12.12 1.39
C GLU A 508 36.13 11.10 1.90
N GLY A 509 36.76 11.41 3.02
CA GLY A 509 37.88 10.64 3.59
C GLY A 509 37.48 9.51 4.55
N ARG A 510 36.19 9.44 4.98
CA ARG A 510 35.73 8.43 5.94
C ARG A 510 35.77 7.01 5.38
N SER A 511 35.79 6.00 6.26
CA SER A 511 35.82 4.59 5.87
C SER A 511 34.67 4.21 4.94
N SER A 512 33.47 4.70 5.23
CA SER A 512 32.28 4.48 4.38
C SER A 512 32.45 5.05 2.97
N GLY A 513 33.09 6.23 2.81
CA GLY A 513 33.38 6.79 1.48
C GLY A 513 34.43 5.99 0.71
N ARG A 514 35.41 5.38 1.41
CA ARG A 514 36.38 4.48 0.77
C ARG A 514 35.70 3.22 0.26
N PHE A 515 34.85 2.59 1.09
CA PHE A 515 34.11 1.41 0.69
C PHE A 515 33.19 1.69 -0.52
N PHE A 516 32.51 2.84 -0.53
CA PHE A 516 31.66 3.24 -1.66
C PHE A 516 32.46 3.29 -2.99
N ARG A 517 33.64 3.92 -2.98
CA ARG A 517 34.53 3.97 -4.17
C ARG A 517 35.03 2.60 -4.57
N GLU A 518 35.43 1.78 -3.61
CA GLU A 518 35.89 0.42 -3.84
C GLU A 518 34.82 -0.41 -4.56
N VAL A 519 33.56 -0.33 -4.14
CA VAL A 519 32.43 -1.02 -4.79
C VAL A 519 32.22 -0.52 -6.23
N ILE A 520 32.30 0.80 -6.48
CA ILE A 520 32.09 1.35 -7.83
C ILE A 520 33.22 0.95 -8.76
N SER A 521 34.46 1.02 -8.31
CA SER A 521 35.65 0.73 -9.13
C SER A 521 35.97 -0.76 -9.24
N ALA A 522 35.26 -1.63 -8.54
CA ALA A 522 35.50 -3.07 -8.56
C ALA A 522 35.00 -3.71 -9.85
N THR A 523 35.73 -4.76 -10.33
CA THR A 523 35.22 -5.61 -11.40
C THR A 523 33.89 -6.25 -11.00
N PRO A 524 33.02 -6.68 -11.92
CA PRO A 524 31.74 -7.31 -11.56
C PRO A 524 31.86 -8.48 -10.58
N GLY A 525 32.91 -9.31 -10.69
CA GLY A 525 33.17 -10.45 -9.80
C GLY A 525 33.61 -10.02 -8.40
N ASP A 526 34.56 -9.08 -8.33
CA ASP A 526 35.01 -8.53 -7.04
C ASP A 526 33.91 -7.75 -6.34
N ARG A 527 33.13 -6.98 -7.10
CA ARG A 527 31.94 -6.26 -6.58
C ARG A 527 30.95 -7.20 -5.94
N ALA A 528 30.62 -8.32 -6.60
CA ALA A 528 29.71 -9.31 -6.02
C ALA A 528 30.23 -9.86 -4.69
N THR A 529 31.55 -10.07 -4.58
CA THR A 529 32.21 -10.53 -3.34
C THR A 529 32.17 -9.47 -2.24
N LEU A 530 32.47 -8.21 -2.57
CA LEU A 530 32.39 -7.08 -1.65
C LEU A 530 30.98 -6.90 -1.11
N LEU A 531 29.97 -6.91 -1.99
CA LEU A 531 28.57 -6.75 -1.60
C LEU A 531 28.03 -7.95 -0.82
N ALA A 532 28.54 -9.17 -1.07
CA ALA A 532 28.19 -10.36 -0.29
C ALA A 532 28.68 -10.28 1.15
N SER A 533 29.87 -9.67 1.36
CA SER A 533 30.46 -9.46 2.68
C SER A 533 29.90 -8.24 3.41
N TYR A 534 29.19 -7.34 2.72
CA TYR A 534 28.63 -6.16 3.33
C TYR A 534 27.50 -6.51 4.31
N GLU A 535 27.36 -5.73 5.37
CA GLU A 535 26.39 -5.97 6.44
C GLU A 535 24.94 -5.95 5.94
N ARG A 536 24.64 -5.16 4.91
CA ARG A 536 23.30 -4.96 4.35
C ARG A 536 23.15 -5.52 2.95
N ASP A 537 21.92 -5.81 2.54
CA ASP A 537 21.58 -6.14 1.16
C ASP A 537 21.42 -4.85 0.33
N VAL A 538 22.47 -4.45 -0.35
CA VAL A 538 22.48 -3.29 -1.27
C VAL A 538 22.45 -3.73 -2.74
N MET A 539 21.98 -4.94 -3.02
CA MET A 539 21.76 -5.43 -4.37
C MET A 539 20.64 -4.62 -5.07
N PRO A 540 20.64 -4.55 -6.39
CA PRO A 540 19.60 -3.88 -7.15
C PRO A 540 18.20 -4.33 -6.76
N SER A 541 17.29 -3.37 -6.50
CA SER A 541 15.87 -3.67 -6.46
C SER A 541 15.33 -3.84 -7.88
N THR A 542 14.32 -4.72 -8.04
CA THR A 542 13.70 -5.00 -9.33
C THR A 542 12.19 -4.82 -9.22
N ASP A 543 11.49 -4.74 -10.34
CA ASP A 543 10.02 -4.69 -10.35
C ASP A 543 9.37 -5.94 -9.73
N ASP A 544 10.09 -7.06 -9.71
CA ASP A 544 9.66 -8.26 -8.97
C ASP A 544 9.96 -8.18 -7.47
N ARG A 545 10.93 -7.35 -7.05
CA ARG A 545 11.29 -7.04 -5.66
C ARG A 545 11.41 -5.53 -5.45
N PRO A 546 10.31 -4.75 -5.53
CA PRO A 546 10.37 -3.28 -5.54
C PRO A 546 10.57 -2.66 -4.15
N PHE A 547 11.18 -3.38 -3.22
CA PHE A 547 11.41 -2.95 -1.83
C PHE A 547 12.79 -2.28 -1.71
N PHE A 548 12.92 -1.12 -2.34
CA PHE A 548 14.18 -0.37 -2.41
C PHE A 548 14.79 -0.05 -1.04
N PHE A 549 13.95 0.18 -0.04
CA PHE A 549 14.37 0.54 1.33
C PHE A 549 14.60 -0.67 2.24
N PHE A 550 14.17 -1.85 1.84
CA PHE A 550 14.40 -3.08 2.58
C PHE A 550 15.81 -3.60 2.25
N MET A 551 16.74 -3.40 3.19
CA MET A 551 18.14 -3.78 3.04
C MET A 551 18.59 -4.86 4.06
N ASP A 552 17.65 -5.41 4.83
CA ASP A 552 17.95 -6.49 5.76
C ASP A 552 17.98 -7.83 5.02
N ARG A 553 18.93 -8.69 5.37
CA ARG A 553 18.96 -10.07 4.87
C ARG A 553 17.99 -10.91 5.70
N PHE A 554 17.37 -11.93 5.09
CA PHE A 554 16.42 -12.81 5.79
C PHE A 554 16.97 -13.39 7.08
N ARG A 555 18.24 -13.79 7.09
CA ARG A 555 18.93 -14.34 8.28
C ARG A 555 19.05 -13.33 9.43
N ASP A 556 19.01 -12.03 9.12
CA ASP A 556 19.29 -10.96 10.06
C ASP A 556 18.02 -10.28 10.58
N VAL A 557 16.84 -10.69 10.09
CA VAL A 557 15.53 -10.12 10.47
C VAL A 557 15.29 -10.23 11.98
N PHE A 558 15.78 -11.30 12.61
CA PHE A 558 15.65 -11.55 14.05
C PHE A 558 16.92 -11.21 14.86
N ASN A 559 17.95 -10.61 14.24
CA ASN A 559 19.18 -10.26 14.90
C ASN A 559 19.04 -8.93 15.67
N PRO A 560 19.08 -8.91 17.01
CA PRO A 560 18.94 -7.69 17.80
C PRO A 560 20.15 -6.76 17.70
N ASP A 561 21.33 -7.28 17.34
CA ASP A 561 22.57 -6.50 17.30
C ASP A 561 22.61 -5.50 16.12
N LEU A 562 21.78 -5.71 15.12
CA LEU A 562 21.64 -4.81 13.97
C LEU A 562 20.65 -3.64 14.21
N ASN A 563 20.19 -3.43 15.44
CA ASN A 563 19.24 -2.39 15.80
C ASN A 563 19.79 -0.96 15.80
N ASP A 564 21.02 -0.71 15.33
CA ASP A 564 21.59 0.64 15.29
C ASP A 564 20.97 1.57 14.24
N HIS A 565 20.23 1.00 13.30
CA HIS A 565 19.49 1.82 12.33
C HIS A 565 18.18 2.36 12.96
N PRO A 566 17.97 3.70 13.00
CA PRO A 566 16.79 4.30 13.64
C PRO A 566 15.46 3.74 13.12
N ALA A 567 15.40 3.48 11.82
CA ALA A 567 14.22 2.92 11.17
C ALA A 567 13.89 1.50 11.67
N ARG A 568 14.90 0.66 11.92
CA ARG A 568 14.72 -0.72 12.39
C ARG A 568 14.33 -0.78 13.86
N ARG A 569 14.92 0.09 14.69
CA ARG A 569 14.58 0.19 16.13
C ARG A 569 13.10 0.39 16.39
N LEU A 570 12.42 1.04 15.44
CA LEU A 570 11.01 1.39 15.57
C LEU A 570 10.06 0.35 14.93
N ALA A 571 10.36 -0.12 13.72
CA ALA A 571 9.48 -0.96 12.94
C ALA A 571 9.36 -2.38 13.50
N MET A 572 10.49 -2.98 13.88
CA MET A 572 10.49 -4.38 14.30
C MET A 572 9.71 -4.63 15.59
N PRO A 573 9.87 -3.85 16.68
CA PRO A 573 9.05 -4.02 17.88
C PRO A 573 7.55 -3.89 17.62
N ILE A 574 7.15 -2.95 16.76
CA ILE A 574 5.73 -2.77 16.39
C ILE A 574 5.24 -3.97 15.59
N LEU A 575 6.01 -4.43 14.60
CA LEU A 575 5.65 -5.60 13.80
C LEU A 575 5.49 -6.85 14.67
N TYR A 576 6.42 -7.11 15.60
CA TYR A 576 6.31 -8.22 16.54
C TYR A 576 5.11 -8.08 17.47
N PHE A 577 4.85 -6.88 17.99
CA PHE A 577 3.68 -6.62 18.82
C PHE A 577 2.37 -6.91 18.08
N VAL A 578 2.22 -6.39 16.87
CA VAL A 578 1.03 -6.62 16.04
C VAL A 578 0.87 -8.10 15.70
N PHE A 579 1.96 -8.79 15.34
CA PHE A 579 1.94 -10.22 15.09
C PHE A 579 1.51 -11.02 16.33
N LEU A 580 2.08 -10.74 17.50
CA LEU A 580 1.72 -11.39 18.76
C LEU A 580 0.28 -11.09 19.18
N LEU A 581 -0.18 -9.84 18.96
CA LEU A 581 -1.56 -9.46 19.23
C LEU A 581 -2.52 -10.27 18.34
N PHE A 582 -2.26 -10.36 17.05
CA PHE A 582 -3.12 -11.13 16.13
C PHE A 582 -3.07 -12.63 16.41
N ALA A 583 -1.91 -13.18 16.71
CA ALA A 583 -1.78 -14.58 17.13
C ALA A 583 -2.56 -14.83 18.44
N GLY A 584 -2.46 -13.94 19.42
CA GLY A 584 -3.21 -14.01 20.67
C GLY A 584 -4.73 -13.91 20.45
N LEU A 585 -5.18 -12.96 19.63
CA LEU A 585 -6.60 -12.82 19.26
C LEU A 585 -7.09 -14.05 18.49
N ALA A 586 -6.34 -14.59 17.55
CA ALA A 586 -6.69 -15.81 16.83
C ALA A 586 -6.81 -17.01 17.77
N VAL A 587 -5.86 -17.18 18.69
CA VAL A 587 -5.94 -18.21 19.71
C VAL A 587 -7.20 -18.05 20.58
N LEU A 588 -7.42 -16.85 21.10
CA LEU A 588 -8.53 -16.57 22.03
C LEU A 588 -9.90 -16.68 21.35
N THR A 589 -10.04 -16.17 20.12
CA THR A 589 -11.36 -16.06 19.47
C THR A 589 -11.68 -17.25 18.56
N VAL A 590 -10.69 -17.99 18.09
CA VAL A 590 -10.88 -19.13 17.18
C VAL A 590 -10.52 -20.46 17.89
N PHE A 591 -9.28 -20.61 18.35
CA PHE A 591 -8.80 -21.89 18.87
C PHE A 591 -9.39 -22.24 20.24
N VAL A 592 -9.48 -21.28 21.19
CA VAL A 592 -10.02 -21.56 22.52
C VAL A 592 -11.52 -21.95 22.46
N PRO A 593 -12.42 -21.23 21.78
CA PRO A 593 -13.83 -21.65 21.67
C PRO A 593 -14.01 -23.02 21.01
N LEU A 594 -13.20 -23.31 19.98
CA LEU A 594 -13.20 -24.59 19.31
C LEU A 594 -12.68 -25.73 20.21
N TRP A 595 -11.67 -25.45 21.03
CA TRP A 595 -11.14 -26.40 22.01
C TRP A 595 -12.11 -26.67 23.16
N LEU A 596 -12.81 -25.65 23.66
CA LEU A 596 -13.85 -25.79 24.69
C LEU A 596 -15.03 -26.63 24.21
N ARG A 597 -15.34 -26.54 22.91
CA ARG A 597 -16.42 -27.32 22.25
C ARG A 597 -15.86 -28.52 21.46
N ARG A 598 -14.80 -29.17 22.00
CA ARG A 598 -14.20 -30.35 21.39
C ARG A 598 -15.17 -31.53 21.24
N ASP A 599 -16.27 -31.55 22.03
CA ASP A 599 -17.39 -32.46 21.87
C ASP A 599 -17.99 -32.44 20.45
N LEU A 600 -18.05 -31.27 19.81
CA LEU A 600 -18.48 -31.07 18.44
C LEU A 600 -17.41 -31.49 17.40
N VAL A 601 -16.14 -31.48 17.79
CA VAL A 601 -14.97 -31.76 16.94
C VAL A 601 -14.58 -33.24 16.95
N ILE A 602 -14.80 -33.95 18.07
CA ILE A 602 -14.32 -35.34 18.31
C ILE A 602 -15.12 -36.40 17.56
N ARG A 603 -16.24 -36.04 16.89
CA ARG A 603 -16.93 -36.98 16.01
C ARG A 603 -16.00 -37.39 14.88
N ASN A 604 -15.83 -38.68 14.68
CA ASN A 604 -14.97 -39.28 13.65
C ASN A 604 -15.61 -39.08 12.27
N ILE A 605 -15.44 -37.84 11.70
CA ILE A 605 -15.95 -37.47 10.39
C ILE A 605 -14.90 -37.88 9.35
N PRO A 606 -15.18 -38.79 8.43
CA PRO A 606 -14.25 -39.20 7.39
C PRO A 606 -13.86 -37.98 6.52
N GLY A 607 -12.57 -37.82 6.22
CA GLY A 607 -12.08 -36.73 5.37
C GLY A 607 -11.99 -35.35 6.03
N ARG A 608 -12.37 -35.19 7.32
CA ARG A 608 -12.37 -33.89 8.02
C ARG A 608 -11.08 -33.10 7.84
N THR A 609 -9.94 -33.70 8.13
CA THR A 609 -8.63 -33.04 8.07
C THR A 609 -8.35 -32.55 6.64
N ARG A 610 -8.64 -33.33 5.64
CA ARG A 610 -8.45 -32.95 4.22
C ARG A 610 -9.34 -31.78 3.80
N ILE A 611 -10.61 -31.78 4.23
CA ILE A 611 -11.55 -30.68 3.98
C ILE A 611 -11.05 -29.40 4.66
N LEU A 612 -10.60 -29.47 5.92
CA LEU A 612 -10.07 -28.30 6.62
C LEU A 612 -8.76 -27.79 5.97
N LEU A 613 -7.85 -28.69 5.58
CA LEU A 613 -6.64 -28.32 4.84
C LEU A 613 -6.96 -27.70 3.48
N TYR A 614 -8.01 -28.15 2.81
CA TYR A 614 -8.51 -27.52 1.59
C TYR A 614 -8.88 -26.04 1.83
N PHE A 615 -9.64 -25.75 2.90
CA PHE A 615 -10.02 -24.37 3.21
C PHE A 615 -8.83 -23.53 3.66
N ALA A 616 -7.86 -24.09 4.38
CA ALA A 616 -6.59 -23.45 4.65
C ALA A 616 -5.85 -23.10 3.36
N GLY A 617 -5.74 -24.07 2.44
CA GLY A 617 -5.04 -23.89 1.17
C GLY A 617 -5.67 -22.84 0.25
N ILE A 618 -7.01 -22.80 0.13
CA ILE A 618 -7.67 -21.73 -0.66
C ILE A 618 -7.55 -20.35 0.01
N GLY A 619 -7.56 -20.28 1.35
CA GLY A 619 -7.33 -19.03 2.09
C GLY A 619 -5.92 -18.47 1.88
N ILE A 620 -4.91 -19.33 2.05
CA ILE A 620 -3.50 -18.95 1.77
C ILE A 620 -3.35 -18.54 0.31
N GLY A 621 -3.81 -19.41 -0.62
CA GLY A 621 -3.65 -19.19 -2.05
C GLY A 621 -4.32 -17.91 -2.53
N PHE A 622 -5.54 -17.61 -2.05
CA PHE A 622 -6.27 -16.39 -2.39
C PHE A 622 -5.46 -15.14 -1.98
N MET A 623 -5.03 -15.05 -0.72
CA MET A 623 -4.31 -13.89 -0.20
C MET A 623 -2.96 -13.68 -0.89
N LEU A 624 -2.19 -14.75 -1.13
CA LEU A 624 -0.91 -14.62 -1.83
C LEU A 624 -1.09 -14.11 -3.26
N VAL A 625 -2.13 -14.56 -3.97
CA VAL A 625 -2.44 -14.10 -5.33
C VAL A 625 -2.94 -12.65 -5.31
N GLU A 626 -3.89 -12.32 -4.45
CA GLU A 626 -4.49 -11.00 -4.37
C GLU A 626 -3.45 -9.92 -4.03
N ILE A 627 -2.66 -10.14 -2.97
CA ILE A 627 -1.60 -9.20 -2.56
C ILE A 627 -0.54 -9.07 -3.65
N SER A 628 -0.13 -10.19 -4.29
CA SER A 628 0.83 -10.14 -5.41
C SER A 628 0.31 -9.32 -6.59
N LEU A 629 -0.98 -9.43 -6.92
CA LEU A 629 -1.61 -8.67 -8.00
C LEU A 629 -1.72 -7.19 -7.66
N ILE A 630 -2.02 -6.85 -6.40
CA ILE A 630 -2.04 -5.45 -5.94
C ILE A 630 -0.66 -4.81 -6.17
N HIS A 631 0.40 -5.44 -5.70
CA HIS A 631 1.76 -4.93 -5.84
C HIS A 631 2.20 -4.84 -7.31
N ARG A 632 1.99 -5.87 -8.10
CA ARG A 632 2.37 -5.90 -9.51
C ARG A 632 1.64 -4.86 -10.36
N LEU A 633 0.35 -4.65 -10.13
CA LEU A 633 -0.42 -3.66 -10.86
C LEU A 633 -0.18 -2.22 -10.39
N THR A 634 0.50 -2.02 -9.25
CA THR A 634 0.90 -0.68 -8.79
C THR A 634 1.76 0.04 -9.81
N VAL A 635 2.73 -0.63 -10.42
CA VAL A 635 3.56 -0.06 -11.49
C VAL A 635 2.70 0.35 -12.69
N PHE A 636 1.81 -0.54 -13.12
CA PHE A 636 0.98 -0.31 -14.30
C PHE A 636 -0.10 0.77 -14.08
N LEU A 637 -0.73 0.81 -12.89
CA LEU A 637 -1.77 1.77 -12.54
C LEU A 637 -1.22 3.09 -11.97
N GLY A 638 0.06 3.13 -11.61
CA GLY A 638 0.78 4.33 -11.20
C GLY A 638 0.60 4.74 -9.74
N HIS A 639 -0.27 4.10 -8.95
CA HIS A 639 -0.41 4.40 -7.52
C HIS A 639 -0.93 3.20 -6.73
N PRO A 640 -0.39 2.92 -5.52
CA PRO A 640 -0.82 1.78 -4.70
C PRO A 640 -2.32 1.77 -4.39
N THR A 641 -2.91 2.92 -4.06
CA THR A 641 -4.35 3.01 -3.75
C THR A 641 -5.23 2.65 -4.96
N TYR A 642 -4.87 3.09 -6.16
CA TYR A 642 -5.62 2.72 -7.37
C TYR A 642 -5.49 1.23 -7.66
N SER A 643 -4.27 0.68 -7.54
CA SER A 643 -4.05 -0.75 -7.69
C SER A 643 -4.86 -1.57 -6.69
N PHE A 644 -4.79 -1.20 -5.42
CA PHE A 644 -5.54 -1.85 -4.35
C PHE A 644 -7.04 -1.91 -4.65
N VAL A 645 -7.64 -0.77 -4.99
CA VAL A 645 -9.08 -0.71 -5.26
C VAL A 645 -9.46 -1.41 -6.56
N VAL A 646 -8.69 -1.25 -7.65
CA VAL A 646 -8.99 -1.90 -8.94
C VAL A 646 -8.89 -3.42 -8.82
N VAL A 647 -7.88 -3.93 -8.10
CA VAL A 647 -7.71 -5.37 -7.88
C VAL A 647 -8.83 -5.92 -7.00
N LEU A 648 -9.11 -5.29 -5.84
CA LEU A 648 -10.21 -5.70 -4.96
C LEU A 648 -11.56 -5.66 -5.69
N PHE A 649 -11.89 -4.54 -6.34
CA PHE A 649 -13.12 -4.41 -7.10
C PHE A 649 -13.26 -5.54 -8.14
N SER A 650 -12.21 -5.75 -8.94
CA SER A 650 -12.25 -6.72 -10.04
C SER A 650 -12.37 -8.17 -9.55
N ILE A 651 -11.50 -8.54 -8.58
CA ILE A 651 -11.45 -9.92 -8.08
C ILE A 651 -12.73 -10.23 -7.29
N LEU A 652 -13.17 -9.34 -6.41
CA LEU A 652 -14.35 -9.57 -5.59
C LEU A 652 -15.63 -9.62 -6.44
N LEU A 653 -15.82 -8.69 -7.38
CA LEU A 653 -16.97 -8.71 -8.26
C LEU A 653 -16.99 -9.98 -9.14
N ALA A 654 -15.88 -10.30 -9.77
CA ALA A 654 -15.75 -11.50 -10.58
C ALA A 654 -15.94 -12.78 -9.74
N SER A 655 -15.39 -12.82 -8.52
CA SER A 655 -15.59 -13.92 -7.58
C SER A 655 -17.05 -14.06 -7.15
N GLY A 656 -17.76 -12.96 -6.95
CA GLY A 656 -19.20 -12.96 -6.70
C GLY A 656 -19.99 -13.60 -7.84
N ILE A 657 -19.69 -13.19 -9.08
CA ILE A 657 -20.30 -13.78 -10.28
C ILE A 657 -19.93 -15.27 -10.40
N GLY A 658 -18.66 -15.63 -10.16
CA GLY A 658 -18.18 -17.02 -10.13
C GLY A 658 -18.93 -17.87 -9.11
N SER A 659 -19.15 -17.33 -7.91
CA SER A 659 -19.94 -17.97 -6.86
C SER A 659 -21.38 -18.28 -7.32
N LEU A 660 -22.03 -17.32 -7.97
CA LEU A 660 -23.36 -17.51 -8.52
C LEU A 660 -23.38 -18.59 -9.62
N LEU A 661 -22.40 -18.59 -10.51
CA LEU A 661 -22.26 -19.61 -11.55
C LEU A 661 -21.98 -21.00 -10.96
N SER A 662 -21.30 -21.08 -9.81
CA SER A 662 -21.00 -22.34 -9.13
C SER A 662 -22.25 -23.13 -8.72
N GLU A 663 -23.41 -22.46 -8.54
CA GLU A 663 -24.68 -23.15 -8.23
C GLU A 663 -25.08 -24.15 -9.33
N ARG A 664 -24.69 -23.89 -10.58
CA ARG A 664 -24.97 -24.73 -11.75
C ARG A 664 -23.96 -25.86 -11.96
N LEU A 665 -22.88 -25.86 -11.17
CA LEU A 665 -21.79 -26.84 -11.34
C LEU A 665 -21.88 -27.95 -10.30
N SER A 666 -21.50 -29.17 -10.70
CA SER A 666 -21.34 -30.29 -9.77
C SER A 666 -20.02 -30.18 -8.99
N VAL A 667 -19.99 -30.66 -7.74
CA VAL A 667 -18.79 -30.72 -6.88
C VAL A 667 -17.65 -31.52 -7.54
N GLU A 668 -17.99 -32.45 -8.42
CA GLU A 668 -17.03 -33.28 -9.20
C GLU A 668 -16.10 -32.44 -10.08
N ARG A 669 -16.51 -31.20 -10.49
CA ARG A 669 -15.71 -30.29 -11.31
C ARG A 669 -14.70 -29.47 -10.49
N LEU A 670 -14.77 -29.51 -9.16
CA LEU A 670 -13.90 -28.73 -8.30
C LEU A 670 -12.39 -28.97 -8.55
N PRO A 671 -11.88 -30.21 -8.71
CA PRO A 671 -10.46 -30.41 -9.04
C PRO A 671 -10.05 -29.77 -10.37
N THR A 672 -10.92 -29.80 -11.38
CA THR A 672 -10.66 -29.16 -12.70
C THR A 672 -10.60 -27.64 -12.58
N LEU A 673 -11.51 -27.03 -11.78
CA LEU A 673 -11.51 -25.59 -11.55
C LEU A 673 -10.27 -25.13 -10.79
N LEU A 674 -9.84 -25.89 -9.79
CA LEU A 674 -8.59 -25.63 -9.06
C LEU A 674 -7.37 -25.68 -10.00
N GLY A 675 -7.33 -26.67 -10.90
CA GLY A 675 -6.27 -26.79 -11.90
C GLY A 675 -6.27 -25.61 -12.89
N ALA A 676 -7.45 -25.23 -13.38
CA ALA A 676 -7.60 -24.07 -14.25
C ALA A 676 -7.18 -22.76 -13.56
N ALA A 677 -7.57 -22.56 -12.29
CA ALA A 677 -7.15 -21.40 -11.51
C ALA A 677 -5.63 -21.37 -11.34
N ALA A 678 -5.02 -22.48 -10.92
CA ALA A 678 -3.58 -22.58 -10.75
C ALA A 678 -2.81 -22.31 -12.05
N LEU A 679 -3.28 -22.88 -13.17
CA LEU A 679 -2.67 -22.66 -14.48
C LEU A 679 -2.75 -21.19 -14.91
N LEU A 680 -3.92 -20.58 -14.74
CA LEU A 680 -4.12 -19.17 -15.11
C LEU A 680 -3.25 -18.24 -14.26
N ILE A 681 -3.19 -18.48 -12.94
CA ILE A 681 -2.33 -17.72 -12.03
C ILE A 681 -0.87 -17.88 -12.42
N ALA A 682 -0.40 -19.10 -12.70
CA ALA A 682 0.97 -19.34 -13.13
C ALA A 682 1.30 -18.68 -14.47
N LEU A 683 0.34 -18.69 -15.42
CA LEU A 683 0.49 -18.01 -16.71
C LEU A 683 0.61 -16.49 -16.50
N LEU A 684 -0.24 -15.89 -15.67
CA LEU A 684 -0.16 -14.47 -15.34
C LEU A 684 1.19 -14.14 -14.69
N ALA A 685 1.65 -14.97 -13.75
CA ALA A 685 2.95 -14.77 -13.09
C ALA A 685 4.12 -14.82 -14.08
N ALA A 686 4.05 -15.67 -15.09
CA ALA A 686 5.15 -15.93 -16.00
C ALA A 686 5.26 -14.95 -17.17
N THR A 687 4.12 -14.42 -17.67
CA THR A 687 4.12 -13.78 -19.00
C THR A 687 3.46 -12.40 -19.08
N VAL A 688 2.55 -12.07 -18.17
CA VAL A 688 1.67 -10.91 -18.39
C VAL A 688 2.27 -9.62 -17.85
N TYR A 689 3.01 -9.69 -16.75
CA TYR A 689 3.54 -8.49 -16.11
C TYR A 689 4.49 -7.69 -17.02
N ASP A 690 5.49 -8.35 -17.61
CA ASP A 690 6.48 -7.68 -18.48
C ASP A 690 5.81 -7.01 -19.68
N LYS A 691 4.70 -7.61 -20.18
CA LYS A 691 3.90 -7.04 -21.27
C LYS A 691 3.04 -5.86 -20.83
N LEU A 692 2.54 -5.86 -19.58
CA LEU A 692 1.78 -4.71 -19.05
C LEU A 692 2.66 -3.47 -18.90
N VAL A 693 3.90 -3.64 -18.46
CA VAL A 693 4.86 -2.53 -18.34
C VAL A 693 5.06 -1.85 -19.71
N SER A 694 5.15 -2.61 -20.79
CA SER A 694 5.27 -2.04 -22.14
C SER A 694 4.01 -1.29 -22.63
N LEU A 695 2.89 -1.36 -21.90
CA LEU A 695 1.64 -0.67 -22.22
C LEU A 695 1.37 0.54 -21.29
N MET A 696 2.38 1.00 -20.52
CA MET A 696 2.22 2.16 -19.63
C MET A 696 1.90 3.47 -20.36
N TRP A 697 2.16 3.56 -21.66
CA TRP A 697 1.77 4.67 -22.52
C TRP A 697 0.25 4.84 -22.66
N LEU A 698 -0.56 3.82 -22.34
CA LEU A 698 -2.01 3.91 -22.40
C LEU A 698 -2.55 4.91 -21.38
N ALA A 699 -3.64 5.61 -21.75
CA ALA A 699 -4.36 6.48 -20.83
C ALA A 699 -4.89 5.69 -19.61
N PHE A 700 -4.93 6.32 -18.44
CA PHE A 700 -5.31 5.69 -17.17
C PHE A 700 -6.63 4.89 -17.23
N PRO A 701 -7.75 5.38 -17.83
CA PRO A 701 -8.98 4.58 -17.95
C PRO A 701 -8.79 3.29 -18.74
N ALA A 702 -7.96 3.30 -19.80
CA ALA A 702 -7.66 2.10 -20.59
C ALA A 702 -6.84 1.09 -19.79
N ARG A 703 -5.88 1.55 -18.96
CA ARG A 703 -5.11 0.70 -18.04
C ARG A 703 -6.00 0.05 -17.00
N VAL A 704 -6.96 0.79 -16.44
CA VAL A 704 -7.98 0.26 -15.51
C VAL A 704 -8.83 -0.81 -16.20
N ALA A 705 -9.38 -0.53 -17.39
CA ALA A 705 -10.21 -1.47 -18.14
C ALA A 705 -9.44 -2.76 -18.47
N LEU A 706 -8.18 -2.65 -18.91
CA LEU A 706 -7.32 -3.80 -19.21
C LEU A 706 -7.04 -4.63 -17.94
N SER A 707 -6.79 -3.98 -16.80
CA SER A 707 -6.61 -4.65 -15.52
C SER A 707 -7.86 -5.44 -15.11
N VAL A 708 -9.05 -4.83 -15.21
CA VAL A 708 -10.33 -5.50 -14.93
C VAL A 708 -10.53 -6.74 -15.81
N LEU A 709 -10.30 -6.61 -17.12
CA LEU A 709 -10.42 -7.71 -18.07
C LEU A 709 -9.45 -8.86 -17.78
N LEU A 710 -8.24 -8.54 -17.37
CA LEU A 710 -7.21 -9.50 -17.02
C LEU A 710 -7.53 -10.26 -15.72
N LEU A 711 -8.05 -9.56 -14.72
CA LEU A 711 -8.35 -10.12 -13.41
C LEU A 711 -9.67 -10.88 -13.36
N ALA A 712 -10.65 -10.55 -14.23
CA ALA A 712 -11.97 -11.14 -14.19
C ALA A 712 -11.97 -12.68 -14.35
N PRO A 713 -11.20 -13.32 -15.26
CA PRO A 713 -11.14 -14.79 -15.35
C PRO A 713 -10.58 -15.44 -14.08
N VAL A 714 -9.58 -14.82 -13.46
CA VAL A 714 -8.99 -15.30 -12.19
C VAL A 714 -10.05 -15.23 -11.09
N GLY A 715 -10.68 -14.08 -10.90
CA GLY A 715 -11.72 -13.87 -9.90
C GLY A 715 -12.89 -14.85 -10.08
N LEU A 716 -13.36 -15.07 -11.32
CA LEU A 716 -14.41 -16.05 -11.62
C LEU A 716 -14.06 -17.45 -11.12
N LEU A 717 -12.85 -17.92 -11.41
CA LEU A 717 -12.41 -19.26 -10.99
C LEU A 717 -12.25 -19.36 -9.48
N LEU A 718 -11.61 -18.36 -8.85
CA LEU A 718 -11.41 -18.31 -7.40
C LEU A 718 -12.76 -18.28 -6.65
N GLY A 719 -13.71 -17.50 -7.17
CA GLY A 719 -15.05 -17.37 -6.59
C GLY A 719 -15.90 -18.64 -6.63
N MET A 720 -15.59 -19.58 -7.53
CA MET A 720 -16.26 -20.91 -7.57
C MET A 720 -15.73 -21.87 -6.51
N CYS A 721 -14.46 -21.74 -6.10
CA CYS A 721 -13.81 -22.71 -5.22
C CYS A 721 -14.42 -22.76 -3.82
N PHE A 722 -14.69 -21.63 -3.19
CA PHE A 722 -15.22 -21.59 -1.83
C PHE A 722 -16.64 -22.17 -1.71
N PRO A 723 -17.64 -21.76 -2.52
CA PRO A 723 -19.00 -22.34 -2.45
C PRO A 723 -19.04 -23.83 -2.77
N LEU A 724 -18.28 -24.30 -3.76
CA LEU A 724 -18.18 -25.72 -4.07
C LEU A 724 -17.52 -26.51 -2.94
N GLY A 725 -16.51 -25.92 -2.27
CA GLY A 725 -15.90 -26.48 -1.07
C GLY A 725 -16.87 -26.59 0.11
N ILE A 726 -17.71 -25.57 0.33
CA ILE A 726 -18.79 -25.62 1.35
C ILE A 726 -19.80 -26.73 1.03
N ARG A 727 -20.17 -26.91 -0.25
CA ARG A 727 -21.03 -28.03 -0.66
C ARG A 727 -20.37 -29.38 -0.44
N LEU A 728 -19.07 -29.51 -0.70
CA LEU A 728 -18.29 -30.71 -0.38
C LEU A 728 -18.26 -30.98 1.13
N ALA A 729 -17.99 -29.97 1.95
CA ALA A 729 -18.01 -30.08 3.41
C ALA A 729 -19.36 -30.50 3.94
N ARG A 730 -20.44 -29.97 3.37
CA ARG A 730 -21.83 -30.36 3.68
C ARG A 730 -22.13 -31.82 3.37
N CYS A 731 -21.65 -32.34 2.22
CA CYS A 731 -21.80 -33.73 1.88
C CYS A 731 -21.12 -34.66 2.90
N ALA A 732 -20.02 -34.19 3.55
CA ALA A 732 -19.37 -34.93 4.60
C ALA A 732 -20.11 -34.80 5.96
N HIS A 733 -20.38 -33.58 6.40
CA HIS A 733 -21.16 -33.26 7.60
C HIS A 733 -21.41 -31.76 7.75
N ASP A 734 -22.63 -31.32 8.05
CA ASP A 734 -23.01 -29.92 8.22
C ASP A 734 -22.18 -29.17 9.28
N HIS A 735 -21.70 -29.84 10.32
CA HIS A 735 -20.85 -29.23 11.36
C HIS A 735 -19.45 -28.84 10.88
N LEU A 736 -19.02 -29.22 9.68
CA LEU A 736 -17.74 -28.77 9.10
C LEU A 736 -17.79 -27.38 8.48
N ILE A 737 -18.98 -26.85 8.14
CA ILE A 737 -19.11 -25.56 7.45
C ILE A 737 -18.48 -24.40 8.25
N PRO A 738 -18.78 -24.23 9.54
CA PRO A 738 -18.18 -23.16 10.31
C PRO A 738 -16.68 -23.28 10.53
N TRP A 739 -16.22 -24.53 10.68
CA TRP A 739 -14.79 -24.82 10.75
C TRP A 739 -14.07 -24.46 9.46
N ALA A 740 -14.69 -24.78 8.34
CA ALA A 740 -14.20 -24.43 7.02
C ALA A 740 -14.02 -22.90 6.88
N TRP A 741 -15.02 -22.14 7.32
CA TRP A 741 -14.96 -20.67 7.33
C TRP A 741 -13.87 -20.14 8.26
N ALA A 742 -13.84 -20.60 9.51
CA ALA A 742 -12.86 -20.16 10.50
C ALA A 742 -11.41 -20.48 10.09
N VAL A 743 -11.17 -21.68 9.59
CA VAL A 743 -9.85 -22.12 9.08
C VAL A 743 -9.45 -21.27 7.88
N ASN A 744 -10.35 -21.06 6.92
CA ASN A 744 -10.08 -20.19 5.77
C ASN A 744 -9.66 -18.78 6.22
N GLY A 745 -10.43 -18.14 7.09
CA GLY A 745 -10.13 -16.80 7.59
C GLY A 745 -8.80 -16.71 8.36
N VAL A 746 -8.53 -17.64 9.30
CA VAL A 746 -7.28 -17.64 10.07
C VAL A 746 -6.06 -17.83 9.15
N PHE A 747 -6.11 -18.78 8.22
CA PHE A 747 -5.00 -19.01 7.31
C PHE A 747 -4.83 -17.87 6.29
N SER A 748 -5.90 -17.15 5.93
CA SER A 748 -5.80 -15.91 5.16
C SER A 748 -5.04 -14.81 5.93
N VAL A 749 -5.28 -14.64 7.24
CA VAL A 749 -4.52 -13.68 8.07
C VAL A 749 -3.03 -14.04 8.12
N PHE A 750 -2.71 -15.32 8.33
CA PHE A 750 -1.31 -15.76 8.31
C PHE A 750 -0.66 -15.56 6.94
N ALA A 751 -1.39 -15.80 5.85
CA ALA A 751 -0.89 -15.58 4.50
C ALA A 751 -0.63 -14.10 4.22
N ALA A 752 -1.49 -13.20 4.69
CA ALA A 752 -1.28 -11.77 4.56
C ALA A 752 0.01 -11.30 5.26
N ALA A 753 0.30 -11.83 6.46
CA ALA A 753 1.56 -11.55 7.15
C ALA A 753 2.77 -12.21 6.44
N ALA A 754 2.62 -13.45 5.97
CA ALA A 754 3.67 -14.17 5.26
C ALA A 754 3.99 -13.58 3.89
N SER A 755 3.01 -12.94 3.24
CA SER A 755 3.17 -12.34 1.91
C SER A 755 4.31 -11.31 1.88
N LEU A 756 4.41 -10.48 2.92
CA LEU A 756 5.48 -9.49 3.03
C LEU A 756 6.87 -10.15 3.09
N VAL A 757 7.02 -11.21 3.90
CA VAL A 757 8.28 -11.95 4.02
C VAL A 757 8.63 -12.63 2.69
N ILE A 758 7.66 -13.22 2.01
CA ILE A 758 7.89 -13.88 0.72
C ILE A 758 8.25 -12.83 -0.34
N ALA A 759 7.50 -11.74 -0.43
CA ALA A 759 7.71 -10.71 -1.43
C ALA A 759 9.09 -10.03 -1.30
N THR A 760 9.49 -9.67 -0.07
CA THR A 760 10.78 -9.00 0.18
C THR A 760 11.99 -9.89 -0.08
N ASN A 761 11.89 -11.20 0.13
CA ASN A 761 13.02 -12.13 0.01
C ASN A 761 13.04 -12.90 -1.31
N PHE A 762 11.87 -13.29 -1.83
CA PHE A 762 11.76 -14.18 -3.00
C PHE A 762 11.09 -13.52 -4.21
N GLY A 763 10.50 -12.34 -4.04
CA GLY A 763 9.83 -11.58 -5.09
C GLY A 763 8.32 -11.90 -5.22
N LEU A 764 7.64 -11.00 -5.95
CA LEU A 764 6.19 -11.07 -6.17
C LEU A 764 5.78 -12.23 -7.06
N LYS A 765 6.64 -12.59 -8.04
CA LYS A 765 6.43 -13.75 -8.91
C LYS A 765 6.43 -15.06 -8.13
N ALA A 766 7.40 -15.23 -7.24
CA ALA A 766 7.48 -16.40 -6.37
C ALA A 766 6.26 -16.48 -5.44
N MET A 767 5.81 -15.35 -4.90
CA MET A 767 4.61 -15.27 -4.06
C MET A 767 3.35 -15.70 -4.83
N MET A 768 3.18 -15.22 -6.06
CA MET A 768 2.05 -15.59 -6.91
C MET A 768 2.08 -17.07 -7.30
N LEU A 769 3.26 -17.63 -7.60
CA LEU A 769 3.45 -19.06 -7.88
C LEU A 769 3.19 -19.93 -6.64
N ALA A 770 3.55 -19.47 -5.44
CA ALA A 770 3.21 -20.13 -4.19
C ALA A 770 1.68 -20.19 -3.99
N GLY A 771 0.96 -19.12 -4.33
CA GLY A 771 -0.50 -19.10 -4.38
C GLY A 771 -1.06 -20.15 -5.35
N ALA A 772 -0.53 -20.24 -6.58
CA ALA A 772 -0.90 -21.27 -7.56
C ALA A 772 -0.65 -22.68 -7.03
N ALA A 773 0.49 -22.90 -6.37
CA ALA A 773 0.84 -24.20 -5.76
C ALA A 773 -0.15 -24.63 -4.67
N CYS A 774 -0.70 -23.68 -3.88
CA CYS A 774 -1.76 -23.97 -2.92
C CYS A 774 -3.02 -24.52 -3.62
N TYR A 775 -3.42 -23.96 -4.77
CA TYR A 775 -4.56 -24.48 -5.55
C TYR A 775 -4.27 -25.86 -6.14
N LEU A 776 -3.06 -26.12 -6.63
CA LEU A 776 -2.65 -27.45 -7.11
C LEU A 776 -2.62 -28.49 -5.99
N ALA A 777 -2.05 -28.14 -4.83
CA ALA A 777 -2.00 -29.05 -3.68
C ALA A 777 -3.41 -29.46 -3.22
N ASN A 778 -4.37 -28.54 -3.29
CA ASN A 778 -5.77 -28.80 -2.96
C ASN A 778 -6.43 -29.86 -3.87
N ILE A 779 -5.99 -30.03 -5.11
CA ILE A 779 -6.47 -31.12 -5.99
C ILE A 779 -6.17 -32.47 -5.35
N GLY A 780 -4.93 -32.68 -4.87
CA GLY A 780 -4.52 -33.92 -4.22
C GLY A 780 -5.33 -34.24 -2.96
N LEU A 781 -5.69 -33.19 -2.19
CA LEU A 781 -6.47 -33.35 -0.96
C LEU A 781 -7.89 -33.82 -1.19
N ILE A 782 -8.58 -33.29 -2.22
CA ILE A 782 -10.03 -33.51 -2.39
C ILE A 782 -10.41 -34.45 -3.51
N HIS A 783 -9.47 -34.86 -4.39
CA HIS A 783 -9.82 -35.69 -5.58
C HIS A 783 -10.56 -36.99 -5.23
N ARG A 784 -10.17 -37.65 -4.14
CA ARG A 784 -10.82 -38.87 -3.65
C ARG A 784 -12.20 -38.60 -3.05
N ASP A 785 -12.28 -37.53 -2.23
CA ASP A 785 -13.50 -37.21 -1.48
C ASP A 785 -14.61 -36.68 -2.40
N ALA A 786 -14.27 -35.87 -3.40
CA ALA A 786 -15.23 -35.40 -4.41
C ALA A 786 -15.91 -36.58 -5.13
N LYS A 787 -15.20 -37.68 -5.41
CA LYS A 787 -15.77 -38.90 -6.02
C LYS A 787 -16.58 -39.73 -5.05
N ILE A 788 -16.18 -39.87 -3.80
CA ILE A 788 -16.83 -40.71 -2.80
C ILE A 788 -18.16 -40.08 -2.37
N PHE A 789 -18.14 -38.79 -1.97
CA PHE A 789 -19.33 -38.13 -1.45
C PHE A 789 -20.40 -37.88 -2.52
N THR A 790 -20.02 -37.68 -3.78
CA THR A 790 -21.01 -37.56 -4.87
C THR A 790 -21.67 -38.88 -5.22
N ARG A 791 -21.00 -40.01 -5.05
CA ARG A 791 -21.65 -41.35 -5.22
C ARG A 791 -22.66 -41.64 -4.12
N SER A 792 -22.35 -41.32 -2.86
CA SER A 792 -23.26 -41.49 -1.73
C SER A 792 -24.51 -40.61 -1.84
N ALA A 793 -24.38 -39.37 -2.37
CA ALA A 793 -25.52 -38.47 -2.57
C ALA A 793 -26.43 -38.87 -3.75
N LYS A 794 -25.96 -39.70 -4.68
CA LYS A 794 -26.81 -40.28 -5.78
C LYS A 794 -27.54 -41.57 -5.39
N THR A 795 -27.07 -42.20 -4.27
CA THR A 795 -27.66 -43.46 -3.77
C THR A 795 -28.58 -43.25 -2.57
N ALA A 796 -28.64 -42.07 -2.00
CA ALA A 796 -29.60 -41.60 -0.99
C ALA A 796 -30.67 -40.72 -1.63
#